data_53e1df8e4d7c4440df41415f819b178e
#
_entry.id   53e1df8e4d7c4440df41415f819b178e
#
_cell.length_a   1.000
_cell.length_b   1.000
_cell.length_c   1.000
_cell.angle_alpha   90.00
_cell.angle_beta   90.00
_cell.angle_gamma   90.00
#
_symmetry.space_group_name_H-M   'P 1'
#
loop_
_entity.id
_entity.type
_entity.pdbx_description
1 polymer ?
#
loop_
_entity_poly.entity_id
_entity_poly.type
_entity_poly.pdbx_seq_one_letter_code
_entity_poly.pdbx_strand_id
1 'polypeptide(L)'
;MTETIRFELSDGIATLTMDETGSSVNTMCSQWQRDLDAVTQQVVRERAGIRGVILASAKTSFFAGADLTQVINATADDAVAVFHEVEQIKRHFRTLETLGIPVVTCINGHALGGGWEVALVGHYRVAIDDPRIQLGLPEVTLGLIPGGSGITKMTRLLGLAKAQPFLVEGQLFTPAQAQVMGLVGALVAPGADAQAALRAQAIEWINANPASQQPWDVKGYRIPGGGPLSPSLAGAISVAPAILRKKTRGLLPAPEYALACMVEGASVDFDTALRIESRYLAKLWTGPVARNLINTFFFNMNAIKAGGSRPAAVARHRVQKVGVLGAGMMGAGIAYAQARKGIQTVLLDQTEAVAARGKQHSERLSSALVRQERLSEAEQKALLSLIEPTSDHGALTGCDLIIEAVYENRAVKEAVTREALPHLSADGFFASNTSTLPISGLAKAVPQPSRFIGIHFFSPVDKMRVVEIIRGEQTDDDTLAKAYDYVQQIGKLPIVVNDARGFYTSRTFGTFVMEGAAMLGEGIPAAVIENAAMQCGMPVGPLAVLDETALSLSVQVLDQTRSDYQAMGKTYQASAGELLVERMVKVHNRSGRAAGAGFYDYPEGAKKQLWPDLKTLFERPDATVDIPTIQDRILYRQAVETARCLDEGVLQSVHDANIGSLFAVGFPTWTGGTMQFIYGQGIAAFEAKCAVLADQFGAGFHLSESVKATIARFKPLYQS
;
A
#
# COMPACT_ATOMS: atom_id res chain seq x y z
N MET A 1 10.29 -26.79 28.80
CA MET A 1 10.63 -27.01 27.36
C MET A 1 10.32 -25.72 26.62
N THR A 2 11.21 -25.26 25.76
CA THR A 2 10.98 -24.10 24.89
C THR A 2 9.96 -24.47 23.83
N GLU A 3 9.04 -23.55 23.49
CA GLU A 3 7.93 -23.81 22.56
C GLU A 3 8.20 -23.28 21.16
N THR A 4 9.15 -22.34 21.03
CA THR A 4 9.44 -21.61 19.79
C THR A 4 10.87 -21.72 19.31
N ILE A 5 11.81 -22.14 20.18
CA ILE A 5 13.22 -22.35 19.85
C ILE A 5 13.68 -23.68 20.42
N ARG A 6 14.12 -24.61 19.56
CA ARG A 6 14.73 -25.87 19.97
C ARG A 6 16.23 -25.73 20.07
N PHE A 7 16.83 -26.24 21.14
CA PHE A 7 18.26 -26.36 21.34
C PHE A 7 18.71 -27.82 21.12
N GLU A 8 19.69 -28.00 20.24
CA GLU A 8 20.33 -29.30 20.01
C GLU A 8 21.85 -29.14 20.01
N LEU A 9 22.56 -29.98 20.74
CA LEU A 9 24.02 -30.02 20.76
C LEU A 9 24.51 -31.35 20.16
N SER A 10 25.23 -31.29 19.06
CA SER A 10 25.84 -32.44 18.39
C SER A 10 27.24 -32.08 17.88
N ASP A 11 28.22 -32.93 18.20
CA ASP A 11 29.62 -32.75 17.79
C ASP A 11 30.20 -31.34 18.10
N GLY A 12 29.79 -30.80 19.24
CA GLY A 12 30.19 -29.47 19.70
C GLY A 12 29.53 -28.29 18.91
N ILE A 13 28.56 -28.57 18.07
CA ILE A 13 27.75 -27.55 17.40
C ILE A 13 26.40 -27.43 18.11
N ALA A 14 26.13 -26.27 18.66
CA ALA A 14 24.80 -25.92 19.18
C ALA A 14 23.92 -25.39 18.05
N THR A 15 22.78 -26.03 17.78
CA THR A 15 21.82 -25.58 16.78
C THR A 15 20.59 -25.02 17.50
N LEU A 16 20.28 -23.75 17.26
CA LEU A 16 19.08 -23.06 17.72
C LEU A 16 18.09 -23.02 16.56
N THR A 17 17.12 -23.93 16.57
CA THR A 17 16.12 -24.05 15.50
C THR A 17 14.85 -23.34 15.91
N MET A 18 14.47 -22.28 15.19
CA MET A 18 13.23 -21.55 15.39
C MET A 18 12.07 -22.34 14.80
N ASP A 19 11.05 -22.62 15.62
CA ASP A 19 9.90 -23.46 15.25
C ASP A 19 8.68 -23.11 16.11
N GLU A 20 8.06 -21.96 15.83
CA GLU A 20 6.88 -21.48 16.54
C GLU A 20 5.70 -22.44 16.36
N THR A 21 5.27 -23.07 17.46
CA THR A 21 4.21 -24.06 17.45
C THR A 21 2.86 -23.42 17.08
N GLY A 22 2.14 -24.06 16.16
CA GLY A 22 0.81 -23.56 15.71
C GLY A 22 0.85 -22.40 14.71
N SER A 23 2.05 -21.89 14.36
CA SER A 23 2.23 -20.84 13.36
C SER A 23 2.91 -21.37 12.10
N SER A 24 2.57 -20.82 10.94
CA SER A 24 3.26 -21.09 9.68
C SER A 24 4.59 -20.34 9.53
N VAL A 25 4.85 -19.36 10.40
CA VAL A 25 6.03 -18.51 10.40
C VAL A 25 6.57 -18.35 11.83
N ASN A 26 7.83 -17.96 11.96
CA ASN A 26 8.43 -17.56 13.23
C ASN A 26 8.28 -16.05 13.42
N THR A 27 7.92 -15.62 14.64
CA THR A 27 7.80 -14.21 15.01
C THR A 27 8.46 -13.90 16.35
N MET A 28 8.81 -12.63 16.61
CA MET A 28 9.30 -12.18 17.92
C MET A 28 8.13 -12.00 18.91
N CYS A 29 7.31 -13.04 19.09
CA CYS A 29 6.23 -13.02 20.08
C CYS A 29 6.80 -13.10 21.52
N SER A 30 5.97 -12.83 22.53
CA SER A 30 6.40 -12.88 23.94
C SER A 30 6.94 -14.25 24.36
N GLN A 31 6.43 -15.36 23.78
CA GLN A 31 6.97 -16.70 24.06
C GLN A 31 8.37 -16.85 23.46
N TRP A 32 8.58 -16.39 22.21
CA TRP A 32 9.90 -16.44 21.57
C TRP A 32 10.97 -15.67 22.40
N GLN A 33 10.60 -14.54 22.98
CA GLN A 33 11.51 -13.75 23.81
C GLN A 33 11.93 -14.52 25.08
N ARG A 34 10.98 -15.20 25.75
CA ARG A 34 11.28 -16.07 26.91
C ARG A 34 12.18 -17.25 26.53
N ASP A 35 11.90 -17.85 25.37
CA ASP A 35 12.68 -18.97 24.87
C ASP A 35 14.09 -18.54 24.45
N LEU A 36 14.22 -17.34 23.84
CA LEU A 36 15.52 -16.74 23.51
C LEU A 36 16.38 -16.55 24.76
N ASP A 37 15.81 -16.05 25.87
CA ASP A 37 16.52 -15.95 27.15
C ASP A 37 16.98 -17.34 27.63
N ALA A 38 16.08 -18.30 27.68
CA ALA A 38 16.38 -19.66 28.13
C ALA A 38 17.48 -20.35 27.33
N VAL A 39 17.40 -20.30 25.97
CA VAL A 39 18.41 -20.94 25.11
C VAL A 39 19.74 -20.17 25.11
N THR A 40 19.73 -18.84 25.23
CA THR A 40 20.95 -18.04 25.36
C THR A 40 21.68 -18.40 26.65
N GLN A 41 20.96 -18.50 27.76
CA GLN A 41 21.53 -18.93 29.04
C GLN A 41 22.06 -20.37 28.98
N GLN A 42 21.38 -21.26 28.24
CA GLN A 42 21.84 -22.64 28.04
C GLN A 42 23.14 -22.68 27.25
N VAL A 43 23.24 -21.92 26.12
CA VAL A 43 24.49 -21.81 25.34
C VAL A 43 25.65 -21.28 26.20
N VAL A 44 25.39 -20.29 27.07
CA VAL A 44 26.41 -19.76 28.01
C VAL A 44 26.85 -20.82 29.03
N ARG A 45 25.89 -21.56 29.65
CA ARG A 45 26.21 -22.63 30.61
C ARG A 45 27.03 -23.76 29.98
N GLU A 46 26.69 -24.15 28.74
CA GLU A 46 27.34 -25.27 28.06
C GLU A 46 28.52 -24.81 27.18
N ARG A 47 28.92 -23.54 27.27
CA ARG A 47 29.92 -22.88 26.44
C ARG A 47 31.22 -23.69 26.25
N ALA A 48 31.70 -24.36 27.28
CA ALA A 48 32.94 -25.13 27.24
C ALA A 48 32.88 -26.34 26.26
N GLY A 49 31.68 -26.87 26.03
CA GLY A 49 31.45 -27.97 25.08
C GLY A 49 31.03 -27.50 23.69
N ILE A 50 30.87 -26.19 23.47
CA ILE A 50 30.38 -25.62 22.20
C ILE A 50 31.53 -24.97 21.44
N ARG A 51 31.78 -25.42 20.19
CA ARG A 51 32.77 -24.84 19.28
C ARG A 51 32.14 -23.89 18.24
N GLY A 52 30.80 -23.92 18.08
CA GLY A 52 30.07 -23.01 17.19
C GLY A 52 28.56 -23.11 17.39
N VAL A 53 27.83 -22.06 16.98
CA VAL A 53 26.37 -21.97 17.05
C VAL A 53 25.80 -21.83 15.65
N ILE A 54 24.71 -22.54 15.35
CA ILE A 54 23.93 -22.40 14.13
C ILE A 54 22.54 -21.87 14.49
N LEU A 55 22.12 -20.78 13.84
CA LEU A 55 20.74 -20.27 13.88
C LEU A 55 20.00 -20.77 12.65
N ALA A 56 18.92 -21.52 12.83
CA ALA A 56 18.16 -22.15 11.75
C ALA A 56 16.64 -22.01 11.97
N SER A 57 15.85 -22.30 10.95
CA SER A 57 14.40 -22.32 11.00
C SER A 57 13.84 -23.64 10.48
N ALA A 58 12.80 -24.16 11.17
CA ALA A 58 12.05 -25.34 10.72
C ALA A 58 10.89 -24.97 9.76
N LYS A 59 10.58 -23.68 9.60
CA LYS A 59 9.52 -23.20 8.71
C LYS A 59 10.02 -23.04 7.27
N THR A 60 9.09 -22.82 6.33
CA THR A 60 9.43 -22.49 4.93
C THR A 60 10.03 -21.10 4.76
N SER A 61 9.76 -20.17 5.69
CA SER A 61 10.46 -18.88 5.83
C SER A 61 11.48 -18.96 6.96
N PHE A 62 12.52 -18.11 6.92
CA PHE A 62 13.45 -18.05 8.04
C PHE A 62 12.77 -17.41 9.26
N PHE A 63 12.29 -16.14 9.11
CA PHE A 63 11.65 -15.43 10.21
C PHE A 63 10.88 -14.21 9.68
N ALA A 64 9.65 -13.99 10.18
CA ALA A 64 8.73 -12.98 9.63
C ALA A 64 8.81 -11.59 10.30
N GLY A 65 9.52 -11.46 11.42
CA GLY A 65 9.69 -10.20 12.14
C GLY A 65 8.93 -10.10 13.46
N ALA A 66 8.60 -8.88 13.89
CA ALA A 66 7.90 -8.61 15.14
C ALA A 66 6.43 -9.05 15.10
N ASP A 67 5.87 -9.35 16.28
CA ASP A 67 4.42 -9.54 16.45
C ASP A 67 3.73 -8.17 16.45
N LEU A 68 3.11 -7.82 15.33
CA LEU A 68 2.48 -6.52 15.13
C LEU A 68 1.17 -6.35 15.94
N THR A 69 0.61 -7.42 16.53
CA THR A 69 -0.56 -7.31 17.41
C THR A 69 -0.24 -6.56 18.69
N GLN A 70 1.00 -6.68 19.19
CA GLN A 70 1.47 -5.95 20.36
C GLN A 70 1.60 -4.44 20.07
N VAL A 71 2.02 -4.08 18.85
CA VAL A 71 2.21 -2.66 18.47
C VAL A 71 0.91 -1.89 18.45
N ILE A 72 -0.16 -2.47 17.87
CA ILE A 72 -1.43 -1.75 17.70
C ILE A 72 -2.16 -1.46 19.01
N ASN A 73 -1.84 -2.22 20.07
CA ASN A 73 -2.44 -2.05 21.39
C ASN A 73 -1.61 -1.17 22.34
N ALA A 74 -0.36 -0.84 21.96
CA ALA A 74 0.52 -0.03 22.81
C ALA A 74 0.07 1.45 22.87
N THR A 75 0.23 2.05 24.03
CA THR A 75 -0.06 3.47 24.30
C THR A 75 1.22 4.23 24.65
N ALA A 76 1.14 5.54 24.83
CA ALA A 76 2.30 6.34 25.24
C ALA A 76 2.87 5.91 26.60
N ASP A 77 2.03 5.36 27.49
CA ASP A 77 2.45 4.91 28.82
C ASP A 77 3.33 3.65 28.75
N ASP A 78 3.24 2.88 27.65
CA ASP A 78 4.03 1.67 27.44
C ASP A 78 5.45 1.93 26.95
N ALA A 79 5.82 3.18 26.63
CA ALA A 79 7.11 3.51 25.98
C ALA A 79 8.33 3.02 26.78
N VAL A 80 8.30 3.08 28.10
CA VAL A 80 9.38 2.62 28.97
C VAL A 80 9.48 1.10 28.95
N ALA A 81 8.35 0.41 28.99
CA ALA A 81 8.29 -1.06 28.94
C ALA A 81 8.82 -1.56 27.58
N VAL A 82 8.36 -0.99 26.48
CA VAL A 82 8.84 -1.30 25.11
C VAL A 82 10.36 -1.09 25.01
N PHE A 83 10.87 0.03 25.53
CA PHE A 83 12.33 0.29 25.53
C PHE A 83 13.09 -0.83 26.26
N HIS A 84 12.65 -1.24 27.44
CA HIS A 84 13.33 -2.27 28.23
C HIS A 84 13.24 -3.66 27.57
N GLU A 85 12.11 -4.00 26.98
CA GLU A 85 11.90 -5.26 26.26
C GLU A 85 12.86 -5.38 25.07
N VAL A 86 12.95 -4.35 24.26
CA VAL A 86 13.85 -4.29 23.10
C VAL A 86 15.31 -4.36 23.52
N GLU A 87 15.71 -3.65 24.59
CA GLU A 87 17.06 -3.72 25.16
C GLU A 87 17.39 -5.14 25.68
N GLN A 88 16.39 -5.87 26.18
CA GLN A 88 16.57 -7.26 26.62
C GLN A 88 16.86 -8.18 25.42
N ILE A 89 16.10 -8.07 24.34
CA ILE A 89 16.35 -8.83 23.10
C ILE A 89 17.77 -8.55 22.58
N LYS A 90 18.17 -7.29 22.52
CA LYS A 90 19.52 -6.91 22.09
C LYS A 90 20.62 -7.47 22.97
N ARG A 91 20.42 -7.55 24.30
CA ARG A 91 21.39 -8.20 25.21
C ARG A 91 21.59 -9.66 24.88
N HIS A 92 20.53 -10.41 24.56
CA HIS A 92 20.67 -11.81 24.14
C HIS A 92 21.41 -11.93 22.81
N PHE A 93 21.12 -11.07 21.84
CA PHE A 93 21.86 -11.02 20.58
C PHE A 93 23.35 -10.74 20.82
N ARG A 94 23.65 -9.71 21.62
CA ARG A 94 25.04 -9.39 21.96
C ARG A 94 25.75 -10.51 22.73
N THR A 95 25.06 -11.20 23.63
CA THR A 95 25.62 -12.38 24.32
C THR A 95 26.05 -13.44 23.31
N LEU A 96 25.20 -13.77 22.34
CA LEU A 96 25.56 -14.75 21.29
C LEU A 96 26.73 -14.27 20.41
N GLU A 97 26.75 -12.99 20.02
CA GLU A 97 27.80 -12.39 19.20
C GLU A 97 29.18 -12.35 19.89
N THR A 98 29.22 -12.22 21.22
CA THR A 98 30.46 -12.04 22.00
C THR A 98 30.91 -13.29 22.75
N LEU A 99 30.36 -14.46 22.42
CA LEU A 99 30.75 -15.76 23.03
C LEU A 99 32.21 -16.16 22.77
N GLY A 100 32.88 -15.51 21.81
CA GLY A 100 34.23 -15.87 21.36
C GLY A 100 34.27 -17.17 20.55
N ILE A 101 33.12 -17.59 20.01
CA ILE A 101 32.98 -18.71 19.07
C ILE A 101 32.14 -18.27 17.87
N PRO A 102 32.28 -18.95 16.72
CA PRO A 102 31.50 -18.63 15.53
C PRO A 102 30.01 -18.89 15.75
N VAL A 103 29.20 -17.92 15.28
CA VAL A 103 27.74 -18.05 15.11
C VAL A 103 27.44 -17.92 13.62
N VAL A 104 26.73 -18.89 13.05
CA VAL A 104 26.36 -18.91 11.62
C VAL A 104 24.85 -18.96 11.49
N THR A 105 24.29 -18.11 10.65
CA THR A 105 22.87 -18.12 10.33
C THR A 105 22.59 -18.82 9.02
N CYS A 106 21.70 -19.81 9.02
CA CYS A 106 21.22 -20.57 7.88
C CYS A 106 19.87 -20.02 7.42
N ILE A 107 19.84 -19.23 6.34
CA ILE A 107 18.66 -18.53 5.84
C ILE A 107 17.99 -19.39 4.77
N ASN A 108 16.92 -20.07 5.11
CA ASN A 108 16.20 -20.99 4.25
C ASN A 108 14.99 -20.39 3.52
N GLY A 109 14.67 -19.11 3.77
CA GLY A 109 13.50 -18.42 3.21
C GLY A 109 13.50 -16.94 3.55
N HIS A 110 12.33 -16.30 3.48
CA HIS A 110 12.23 -14.89 3.80
C HIS A 110 12.76 -14.58 5.21
N ALA A 111 13.54 -13.49 5.32
CA ALA A 111 14.00 -12.92 6.59
C ALA A 111 13.72 -11.42 6.58
N LEU A 112 12.60 -11.03 7.19
CA LEU A 112 12.07 -9.67 7.12
C LEU A 112 12.02 -9.03 8.50
N GLY A 113 12.36 -7.73 8.55
CA GLY A 113 12.32 -6.98 9.81
C GLY A 113 13.17 -7.63 10.88
N GLY A 114 12.57 -7.84 12.07
CA GLY A 114 13.24 -8.58 13.16
C GLY A 114 13.86 -9.90 12.72
N GLY A 115 13.32 -10.56 11.68
CA GLY A 115 13.91 -11.78 11.13
C GLY A 115 15.27 -11.55 10.47
N TRP A 116 15.46 -10.43 9.80
CA TRP A 116 16.76 -10.03 9.29
C TRP A 116 17.70 -9.61 10.43
N GLU A 117 17.17 -8.99 11.49
CA GLU A 117 17.93 -8.66 12.70
C GLU A 117 18.46 -9.90 13.42
N VAL A 118 17.66 -10.98 13.51
CA VAL A 118 18.11 -12.31 13.97
C VAL A 118 19.19 -12.87 13.05
N ALA A 119 19.03 -12.73 11.74
CA ALA A 119 20.05 -13.19 10.79
C ALA A 119 21.38 -12.43 10.96
N LEU A 120 21.35 -11.16 11.30
CA LEU A 120 22.52 -10.32 11.56
C LEU A 120 23.23 -10.62 12.90
N VAL A 121 22.71 -11.52 13.74
CA VAL A 121 23.43 -12.05 14.93
C VAL A 121 24.59 -12.94 14.49
N GLY A 122 24.44 -13.69 13.39
CA GLY A 122 25.50 -14.53 12.84
C GLY A 122 26.73 -13.73 12.42
N HIS A 123 27.92 -14.22 12.76
CA HIS A 123 29.17 -13.73 12.20
C HIS A 123 29.26 -14.02 10.70
N TYR A 124 28.62 -15.10 10.28
CA TYR A 124 28.48 -15.53 8.89
C TYR A 124 27.04 -15.90 8.58
N ARG A 125 26.60 -15.66 7.36
CA ARG A 125 25.25 -15.96 6.88
C ARG A 125 25.35 -16.78 5.60
N VAL A 126 24.64 -17.90 5.55
CA VAL A 126 24.47 -18.75 4.36
C VAL A 126 22.99 -18.70 3.98
N ALA A 127 22.67 -18.54 2.70
CA ALA A 127 21.28 -18.45 2.25
C ALA A 127 21.00 -19.33 1.03
N ILE A 128 19.75 -19.73 0.82
CA ILE A 128 19.31 -20.39 -0.40
C ILE A 128 19.27 -19.34 -1.54
N ASP A 129 19.83 -19.68 -2.69
CA ASP A 129 19.84 -18.84 -3.91
C ASP A 129 18.51 -18.97 -4.66
N ASP A 130 17.47 -18.33 -4.13
CA ASP A 130 16.17 -18.26 -4.77
C ASP A 130 15.75 -16.80 -4.89
N PRO A 131 15.54 -16.26 -6.11
CA PRO A 131 15.15 -14.86 -6.33
C PRO A 131 13.78 -14.50 -5.75
N ARG A 132 12.97 -15.47 -5.36
CA ARG A 132 11.69 -15.26 -4.67
C ARG A 132 11.88 -14.92 -3.19
N ILE A 133 13.01 -15.28 -2.59
CA ILE A 133 13.35 -14.97 -1.20
C ILE A 133 13.61 -13.47 -1.09
N GLN A 134 12.97 -12.85 -0.10
CA GLN A 134 13.14 -11.44 0.23
C GLN A 134 13.80 -11.32 1.60
N LEU A 135 14.83 -10.48 1.66
CA LEU A 135 15.60 -10.15 2.86
C LEU A 135 15.54 -8.65 3.10
N GLY A 136 15.58 -8.19 4.35
CA GLY A 136 15.70 -6.77 4.67
C GLY A 136 14.81 -6.27 5.80
N LEU A 137 14.73 -4.95 5.91
CA LEU A 137 14.16 -4.20 7.05
C LEU A 137 13.05 -3.25 6.58
N PRO A 138 11.82 -3.75 6.32
CA PRO A 138 10.73 -2.96 5.78
C PRO A 138 9.96 -2.13 6.82
N GLU A 139 10.38 -2.08 8.10
CA GLU A 139 9.64 -1.50 9.22
C GLU A 139 9.17 -0.06 8.97
N VAL A 140 9.94 0.75 8.24
CA VAL A 140 9.58 2.14 7.92
C VAL A 140 8.30 2.26 7.10
N THR A 141 7.95 1.21 6.33
CA THR A 141 6.70 1.16 5.56
C THR A 141 5.47 0.96 6.44
N LEU A 142 5.69 0.49 7.67
CA LEU A 142 4.67 0.31 8.71
C LEU A 142 4.75 1.38 9.82
N GLY A 143 5.55 2.43 9.61
CA GLY A 143 5.69 3.52 10.58
C GLY A 143 6.60 3.22 11.77
N LEU A 144 7.36 2.13 11.71
CA LEU A 144 8.35 1.72 12.70
C LEU A 144 9.77 1.84 12.15
N ILE A 145 10.76 1.62 12.97
CA ILE A 145 12.14 1.35 12.56
C ILE A 145 12.57 -0.02 13.08
N PRO A 146 13.59 -0.66 12.50
CA PRO A 146 14.24 -1.82 13.08
C PRO A 146 14.66 -1.54 14.52
N GLY A 147 14.39 -2.47 15.42
CA GLY A 147 14.62 -2.28 16.85
C GLY A 147 15.53 -3.33 17.50
N GLY A 148 15.75 -4.47 16.86
CA GLY A 148 16.64 -5.53 17.34
C GLY A 148 18.09 -5.36 16.88
N SER A 149 18.56 -4.16 16.59
CA SER A 149 19.90 -3.79 16.12
C SER A 149 20.08 -3.58 14.61
N GLY A 150 19.00 -3.64 13.83
CA GLY A 150 19.06 -3.62 12.37
C GLY A 150 19.66 -2.33 11.80
N ILE A 151 19.26 -1.16 12.28
CA ILE A 151 19.83 0.13 11.81
C ILE A 151 21.31 0.18 12.15
N THR A 152 21.66 -0.10 13.39
CA THR A 152 23.02 -0.03 13.89
C THR A 152 23.96 -0.96 13.11
N LYS A 153 23.56 -2.22 12.89
CA LYS A 153 24.36 -3.23 12.18
C LYS A 153 24.47 -2.95 10.69
N MET A 154 23.33 -2.66 10.01
CA MET A 154 23.36 -2.37 8.57
C MET A 154 24.18 -1.12 8.25
N THR A 155 24.08 -0.07 9.08
CA THR A 155 24.89 1.15 8.94
C THR A 155 26.40 0.83 9.08
N ARG A 156 26.75 -0.07 9.99
CA ARG A 156 28.14 -0.48 10.17
C ARG A 156 28.66 -1.39 9.06
N LEU A 157 27.83 -2.30 8.58
CA LEU A 157 28.25 -3.22 7.49
C LEU A 157 28.38 -2.50 6.14
N LEU A 158 27.43 -1.61 5.80
CA LEU A 158 27.35 -1.01 4.47
C LEU A 158 27.86 0.44 4.41
N GLY A 159 27.93 1.13 5.55
CA GLY A 159 28.11 2.59 5.63
C GLY A 159 26.83 3.37 5.40
N LEU A 160 26.84 4.65 5.81
CA LEU A 160 25.65 5.53 5.82
C LEU A 160 24.97 5.64 4.45
N ALA A 161 25.73 5.85 3.38
CA ALA A 161 25.15 6.09 2.06
C ALA A 161 24.50 4.83 1.46
N LYS A 162 25.18 3.67 1.56
CA LYS A 162 24.67 2.42 0.98
C LYS A 162 23.55 1.80 1.80
N ALA A 163 23.49 2.02 3.12
CA ALA A 163 22.43 1.53 3.99
C ALA A 163 21.12 2.33 3.86
N GLN A 164 21.17 3.59 3.42
CA GLN A 164 20.03 4.49 3.39
C GLN A 164 18.79 3.94 2.66
N PRO A 165 18.86 3.38 1.42
CA PRO A 165 17.69 2.87 0.72
C PRO A 165 16.98 1.74 1.48
N PHE A 166 17.74 0.93 2.19
CA PHE A 166 17.20 -0.21 2.96
C PHE A 166 16.58 0.22 4.29
N LEU A 167 17.16 1.22 4.95
CA LEU A 167 16.75 1.66 6.29
C LEU A 167 15.71 2.79 6.27
N VAL A 168 15.81 3.72 5.33
CA VAL A 168 14.95 4.92 5.25
C VAL A 168 13.76 4.71 4.30
N GLU A 169 13.91 3.81 3.29
CA GLU A 169 12.86 3.52 2.33
C GLU A 169 12.30 2.09 2.46
N GLY A 170 12.92 1.22 3.27
CA GLY A 170 12.50 -0.15 3.50
C GLY A 170 12.65 -1.04 2.26
N GLN A 171 13.64 -0.77 1.38
CA GLN A 171 13.88 -1.59 0.21
C GLN A 171 14.34 -2.98 0.63
N LEU A 172 13.79 -4.00 -0.04
CA LEU A 172 14.16 -5.39 0.15
C LEU A 172 15.18 -5.81 -0.92
N PHE A 173 15.89 -6.90 -0.64
CA PHE A 173 16.90 -7.47 -1.54
C PHE A 173 16.81 -9.00 -1.56
N THR A 174 17.30 -9.60 -2.64
CA THR A 174 17.40 -11.06 -2.79
C THR A 174 18.68 -11.59 -2.14
N PRO A 175 18.79 -12.92 -1.90
CA PRO A 175 20.04 -13.54 -1.42
C PRO A 175 21.25 -13.23 -2.29
N ALA A 176 21.11 -13.27 -3.62
CA ALA A 176 22.18 -12.92 -4.55
C ALA A 176 22.64 -11.46 -4.41
N GLN A 177 21.69 -10.51 -4.28
CA GLN A 177 22.00 -9.11 -4.00
C GLN A 177 22.70 -8.94 -2.64
N ALA A 178 22.24 -9.67 -1.62
CA ALA A 178 22.87 -9.66 -0.29
C ALA A 178 24.32 -10.16 -0.33
N GLN A 179 24.60 -11.17 -1.13
CA GLN A 179 25.97 -11.66 -1.33
C GLN A 179 26.86 -10.61 -1.98
N VAL A 180 26.40 -9.95 -3.05
CA VAL A 180 27.12 -8.85 -3.70
C VAL A 180 27.44 -7.71 -2.74
N MET A 181 26.52 -7.43 -1.80
CA MET A 181 26.71 -6.42 -0.75
C MET A 181 27.58 -6.87 0.42
N GLY A 182 27.99 -8.15 0.46
CA GLY A 182 28.76 -8.72 1.58
C GLY A 182 27.91 -8.99 2.84
N LEU A 183 26.60 -8.97 2.72
CA LEU A 183 25.66 -9.27 3.83
C LEU A 183 25.43 -10.78 3.99
N VAL A 184 25.58 -11.55 2.94
CA VAL A 184 25.56 -13.03 2.91
C VAL A 184 26.90 -13.50 2.37
N GLY A 185 27.50 -14.50 3.03
CA GLY A 185 28.83 -14.99 2.69
C GLY A 185 28.81 -16.11 1.65
N ALA A 186 27.79 -16.99 1.68
CA ALA A 186 27.64 -18.08 0.73
C ALA A 186 26.17 -18.30 0.35
N LEU A 187 25.98 -18.82 -0.88
CA LEU A 187 24.69 -19.24 -1.40
C LEU A 187 24.70 -20.76 -1.64
N VAL A 188 23.57 -21.41 -1.39
CA VAL A 188 23.33 -22.82 -1.71
C VAL A 188 22.18 -22.93 -2.71
N ALA A 189 22.28 -23.93 -3.60
CA ALA A 189 21.22 -24.15 -4.60
C ALA A 189 19.88 -24.50 -3.94
N PRO A 190 18.76 -24.01 -4.49
CA PRO A 190 17.43 -24.40 -4.02
C PRO A 190 17.16 -25.89 -4.37
N GLY A 191 16.38 -26.58 -3.51
CA GLY A 191 16.01 -27.99 -3.73
C GLY A 191 15.77 -28.75 -2.45
N ALA A 192 15.50 -30.04 -2.57
CA ALA A 192 15.20 -30.91 -1.42
C ALA A 192 16.35 -30.97 -0.40
N ASP A 193 17.59 -30.88 -0.87
CA ASP A 193 18.80 -30.97 -0.03
C ASP A 193 19.29 -29.61 0.48
N ALA A 194 18.57 -28.53 0.21
CA ALA A 194 19.02 -27.16 0.55
C ALA A 194 19.26 -26.97 2.07
N GLN A 195 18.43 -27.56 2.92
CA GLN A 195 18.62 -27.50 4.38
C GLN A 195 19.93 -28.19 4.82
N ALA A 196 20.19 -29.37 4.27
CA ALA A 196 21.43 -30.11 4.55
C ALA A 196 22.66 -29.33 4.02
N ALA A 197 22.56 -28.72 2.84
CA ALA A 197 23.62 -27.90 2.26
C ALA A 197 23.90 -26.64 3.08
N LEU A 198 22.85 -25.94 3.58
CA LEU A 198 23.00 -24.79 4.50
C LEU A 198 23.78 -25.21 5.76
N ARG A 199 23.39 -26.33 6.38
CA ARG A 199 24.03 -26.85 7.59
C ARG A 199 25.49 -27.26 7.32
N ALA A 200 25.75 -27.95 6.21
CA ALA A 200 27.12 -28.37 5.83
C ALA A 200 28.06 -27.18 5.64
N GLN A 201 27.57 -26.15 4.91
CA GLN A 201 28.33 -24.91 4.68
C GLN A 201 28.56 -24.13 5.99
N ALA A 202 27.59 -24.12 6.89
CA ALA A 202 27.74 -23.51 8.22
C ALA A 202 28.82 -24.24 9.06
N ILE A 203 28.79 -25.57 9.08
CA ILE A 203 29.77 -26.37 9.84
C ILE A 203 31.18 -26.19 9.24
N GLU A 204 31.32 -26.18 7.91
CA GLU A 204 32.60 -25.92 7.22
C GLU A 204 33.14 -24.55 7.67
N TRP A 205 32.34 -23.50 7.62
CA TRP A 205 32.77 -22.18 8.04
C TRP A 205 33.16 -22.12 9.52
N ILE A 206 32.38 -22.75 10.41
CA ILE A 206 32.69 -22.84 11.84
C ILE A 206 34.04 -23.49 12.06
N ASN A 207 34.32 -24.57 11.37
CA ASN A 207 35.62 -25.29 11.48
C ASN A 207 36.81 -24.46 11.02
N ALA A 208 36.62 -23.66 9.96
CA ALA A 208 37.64 -22.78 9.43
C ALA A 208 37.86 -21.50 10.28
N ASN A 209 36.89 -21.12 11.12
CA ASN A 209 36.90 -19.86 11.87
C ASN A 209 36.60 -20.11 13.36
N PRO A 210 37.48 -20.81 14.11
CA PRO A 210 37.19 -21.22 15.50
C PRO A 210 37.06 -20.05 16.49
N ALA A 211 37.56 -18.87 16.14
CA ALA A 211 37.37 -17.64 16.90
C ALA A 211 36.81 -16.57 15.95
N SER A 212 35.63 -16.06 16.27
CA SER A 212 34.95 -15.07 15.44
C SER A 212 34.49 -13.87 16.27
N GLN A 213 34.53 -12.71 15.65
CA GLN A 213 34.06 -11.45 16.22
C GLN A 213 33.28 -10.71 15.13
N GLN A 214 32.31 -9.92 15.56
CA GLN A 214 31.63 -8.99 14.64
C GLN A 214 32.61 -7.87 14.23
N PRO A 215 32.47 -7.31 13.02
CA PRO A 215 33.42 -6.27 12.54
C PRO A 215 33.58 -5.09 13.51
N TRP A 216 32.49 -4.66 14.13
CA TRP A 216 32.48 -3.52 15.09
C TRP A 216 33.11 -3.84 16.45
N ASP A 217 33.35 -5.11 16.77
CA ASP A 217 34.02 -5.53 17.98
C ASP A 217 35.54 -5.64 17.77
N VAL A 218 36.02 -5.55 16.54
CA VAL A 218 37.44 -5.57 16.22
C VAL A 218 38.07 -4.21 16.51
N LYS A 219 39.17 -4.21 17.27
CA LYS A 219 39.90 -2.97 17.59
C LYS A 219 40.31 -2.21 16.34
N GLY A 220 39.96 -0.93 16.26
CA GLY A 220 40.27 -0.07 15.13
C GLY A 220 39.26 -0.13 13.97
N TYR A 221 38.15 -0.84 14.13
CA TYR A 221 37.07 -0.85 13.17
C TYR A 221 36.63 0.56 12.77
N ARG A 222 36.33 0.73 11.46
CA ARG A 222 35.80 1.98 10.90
C ARG A 222 34.61 1.68 10.01
N ILE A 223 33.54 2.48 10.14
CA ILE A 223 32.37 2.38 9.27
C ILE A 223 32.77 2.58 7.80
N PRO A 224 32.36 1.72 6.88
CA PRO A 224 32.62 1.88 5.44
C PRO A 224 32.16 3.25 4.92
N GLY A 225 33.01 3.96 4.20
CA GLY A 225 32.75 5.32 3.74
C GLY A 225 32.92 6.42 4.80
N GLY A 226 33.18 6.06 6.04
CA GLY A 226 33.42 7.01 7.16
C GLY A 226 32.18 7.36 7.95
N GLY A 227 32.37 8.22 8.96
CA GLY A 227 31.30 8.75 9.81
C GLY A 227 30.63 9.99 9.22
N PRO A 228 29.63 10.55 9.93
CA PRO A 228 28.83 11.70 9.46
C PRO A 228 29.64 12.95 9.11
N LEU A 229 30.76 13.15 9.79
CA LEU A 229 31.64 14.30 9.57
C LEU A 229 32.72 14.08 8.50
N SER A 230 32.72 12.92 7.85
CA SER A 230 33.68 12.65 6.75
C SER A 230 33.40 13.60 5.58
N PRO A 231 34.46 14.18 4.96
CA PRO A 231 34.28 15.15 3.85
C PRO A 231 33.43 14.66 2.71
N SER A 232 33.45 13.36 2.43
CA SER A 232 32.65 12.70 1.37
C SER A 232 31.16 12.62 1.72
N LEU A 233 30.74 12.71 2.98
CA LEU A 233 29.38 12.49 3.45
C LEU A 233 28.74 13.76 4.06
N ALA A 234 29.53 14.66 4.64
CA ALA A 234 29.02 15.79 5.40
C ALA A 234 28.02 16.65 4.62
N GLY A 235 28.31 16.95 3.34
CA GLY A 235 27.38 17.69 2.49
C GLY A 235 26.05 16.97 2.22
N ALA A 236 26.10 15.68 1.94
CA ALA A 236 24.90 14.87 1.70
C ALA A 236 24.05 14.74 2.96
N ILE A 237 24.69 14.50 4.12
CA ILE A 237 24.01 14.35 5.42
C ILE A 237 23.35 15.66 5.85
N SER A 238 23.98 16.82 5.60
CA SER A 238 23.41 18.13 5.94
C SER A 238 22.11 18.44 5.23
N VAL A 239 21.91 17.95 4.00
CA VAL A 239 20.71 18.20 3.20
C VAL A 239 19.69 17.04 3.25
N ALA A 240 20.11 15.85 3.69
CA ALA A 240 19.27 14.66 3.71
C ALA A 240 17.94 14.85 4.48
N PRO A 241 17.89 15.48 5.67
CA PRO A 241 16.63 15.73 6.38
C PRO A 241 15.66 16.59 5.57
N ALA A 242 16.16 17.63 4.88
CA ALA A 242 15.32 18.51 4.06
C ALA A 242 14.75 17.76 2.83
N ILE A 243 15.56 16.93 2.17
CA ILE A 243 15.13 16.09 1.06
C ILE A 243 14.08 15.10 1.53
N LEU A 244 14.32 14.43 2.65
CA LEU A 244 13.39 13.46 3.23
C LEU A 244 12.07 14.13 3.61
N ARG A 245 12.12 15.27 4.31
CA ARG A 245 10.93 16.04 4.69
C ARG A 245 10.14 16.54 3.47
N LYS A 246 10.81 16.91 2.38
CA LYS A 246 10.13 17.21 1.12
C LYS A 246 9.36 16.01 0.58
N LYS A 247 9.90 14.79 0.73
CA LYS A 247 9.28 13.52 0.28
C LYS A 247 8.13 13.09 1.19
N THR A 248 8.33 13.14 2.51
CA THR A 248 7.36 12.69 3.53
C THR A 248 6.42 13.79 3.99
N ARG A 249 6.70 15.04 3.68
CA ARG A 249 6.02 16.25 4.18
C ARG A 249 6.00 16.35 5.71
N GLY A 250 6.86 15.58 6.40
CA GLY A 250 6.91 15.50 7.86
C GLY A 250 5.76 14.69 8.49
N LEU A 251 4.98 13.95 7.67
CA LEU A 251 3.82 13.20 8.11
C LEU A 251 4.15 11.74 8.49
N LEU A 252 5.33 11.27 8.08
CA LEU A 252 5.83 9.93 8.35
C LEU A 252 7.11 10.04 9.20
N PRO A 253 7.01 9.89 10.53
CA PRO A 253 8.17 10.08 11.42
C PRO A 253 9.21 8.96 11.30
N ALA A 254 8.83 7.73 10.93
CA ALA A 254 9.73 6.59 10.89
C ALA A 254 10.95 6.78 9.96
N PRO A 255 10.82 7.24 8.70
CA PRO A 255 11.99 7.54 7.87
C PRO A 255 12.91 8.62 8.45
N GLU A 256 12.35 9.66 9.10
CA GLU A 256 13.14 10.72 9.73
C GLU A 256 13.93 10.17 10.94
N TYR A 257 13.30 9.30 11.73
CA TYR A 257 13.95 8.68 12.88
C TYR A 257 14.96 7.60 12.46
N ALA A 258 14.70 6.86 11.37
CA ALA A 258 15.70 5.95 10.81
C ALA A 258 16.97 6.71 10.39
N LEU A 259 16.82 7.83 9.67
CA LEU A 259 17.95 8.67 9.29
C LEU A 259 18.68 9.24 10.50
N ALA A 260 17.96 9.77 11.49
CA ALA A 260 18.55 10.28 12.73
C ALA A 260 19.33 9.19 13.47
N CYS A 261 18.73 8.00 13.62
CA CYS A 261 19.36 6.85 14.26
C CYS A 261 20.65 6.41 13.54
N MET A 262 20.64 6.38 12.19
CA MET A 262 21.85 6.10 11.39
C MET A 262 22.99 7.11 11.67
N VAL A 263 22.66 8.41 11.68
CA VAL A 263 23.65 9.48 11.82
C VAL A 263 24.17 9.57 13.25
N GLU A 264 23.28 9.59 14.24
CA GLU A 264 23.64 9.62 15.67
C GLU A 264 24.42 8.36 16.06
N GLY A 265 23.91 7.18 15.65
CA GLY A 265 24.54 5.89 15.94
C GLY A 265 25.92 5.70 15.29
N ALA A 266 26.17 6.34 14.14
CA ALA A 266 27.49 6.32 13.49
C ALA A 266 28.51 7.24 14.19
N SER A 267 28.07 8.11 15.10
CA SER A 267 28.91 9.06 15.82
C SER A 267 29.34 8.59 17.21
N VAL A 268 28.84 7.43 17.66
CA VAL A 268 29.06 6.88 18.99
C VAL A 268 29.53 5.41 18.94
N ASP A 269 29.89 4.84 20.07
CA ASP A 269 30.18 3.41 20.19
C ASP A 269 28.98 2.52 19.86
N PHE A 270 29.22 1.22 19.69
CA PHE A 270 28.18 0.29 19.25
C PHE A 270 27.02 0.16 20.24
N ASP A 271 27.31 0.04 21.53
CA ASP A 271 26.28 -0.19 22.55
C ASP A 271 25.45 1.08 22.78
N THR A 272 26.06 2.26 22.72
CA THR A 272 25.34 3.55 22.73
C THR A 272 24.44 3.68 21.51
N ALA A 273 24.88 3.25 20.32
CA ALA A 273 24.07 3.26 19.10
C ALA A 273 22.84 2.35 19.22
N LEU A 274 22.97 1.16 19.83
CA LEU A 274 21.85 0.28 20.10
C LEU A 274 20.78 0.94 20.98
N ARG A 275 21.19 1.70 22.00
CA ARG A 275 20.26 2.43 22.89
C ARG A 275 19.56 3.59 22.20
N ILE A 276 20.25 4.29 21.30
CA ILE A 276 19.63 5.32 20.45
C ILE A 276 18.52 4.71 19.59
N GLU A 277 18.79 3.57 18.98
CA GLU A 277 17.82 2.82 18.18
C GLU A 277 16.58 2.41 18.98
N SER A 278 16.77 1.85 20.21
CA SER A 278 15.67 1.48 21.12
C SER A 278 14.80 2.67 21.49
N ARG A 279 15.42 3.84 21.77
CA ARG A 279 14.69 5.07 22.12
C ARG A 279 13.79 5.53 20.98
N TYR A 280 14.30 5.54 19.75
CA TYR A 280 13.52 5.95 18.59
C TYR A 280 12.42 4.94 18.25
N LEU A 281 12.71 3.63 18.36
CA LEU A 281 11.68 2.60 18.18
C LEU A 281 10.56 2.75 19.21
N ALA A 282 10.86 2.86 20.50
CA ALA A 282 9.85 2.98 21.56
C ALA A 282 8.90 4.15 21.30
N LYS A 283 9.44 5.29 20.85
CA LYS A 283 8.63 6.47 20.49
C LYS A 283 7.72 6.23 19.28
N LEU A 284 8.17 5.48 18.27
CA LEU A 284 7.36 5.14 17.11
C LEU A 284 6.33 4.07 17.44
N TRP A 285 6.72 3.05 18.19
CA TRP A 285 5.87 1.92 18.59
C TRP A 285 4.61 2.38 19.32
N THR A 286 4.76 3.35 20.19
CA THR A 286 3.64 3.92 20.98
C THR A 286 2.94 5.09 20.25
N GLY A 287 3.38 5.41 19.04
CA GLY A 287 2.85 6.53 18.25
C GLY A 287 1.62 6.17 17.41
N PRO A 288 0.77 7.16 17.12
CA PRO A 288 -0.47 6.91 16.36
C PRO A 288 -0.22 6.53 14.91
N VAL A 289 0.86 7.02 14.27
CA VAL A 289 1.14 6.76 12.85
C VAL A 289 1.48 5.28 12.62
N ALA A 290 2.30 4.67 13.48
CA ALA A 290 2.62 3.25 13.38
C ALA A 290 1.36 2.39 13.53
N ARG A 291 0.51 2.67 14.51
CA ARG A 291 -0.77 2.00 14.73
C ARG A 291 -1.66 2.08 13.48
N ASN A 292 -1.80 3.27 12.90
CA ASN A 292 -2.61 3.50 11.71
C ASN A 292 -2.09 2.71 10.50
N LEU A 293 -0.78 2.77 10.26
CA LEU A 293 -0.15 2.08 9.12
C LEU A 293 -0.21 0.56 9.28
N ILE A 294 0.08 0.02 10.47
CA ILE A 294 0.02 -1.42 10.74
C ILE A 294 -1.41 -1.94 10.58
N ASN A 295 -2.40 -1.24 11.15
CA ASN A 295 -3.80 -1.66 11.02
C ASN A 295 -4.19 -1.78 9.54
N THR A 296 -3.79 -0.85 8.70
CA THR A 296 -4.21 -0.85 7.30
C THR A 296 -3.28 -1.64 6.39
N PHE A 297 -1.97 -1.39 6.42
CA PHE A 297 -1.04 -2.04 5.49
C PHE A 297 -0.67 -3.47 5.87
N PHE A 298 -0.92 -3.87 7.11
CA PHE A 298 -0.75 -5.26 7.51
C PHE A 298 -2.10 -5.96 7.68
N PHE A 299 -2.92 -5.55 8.64
CA PHE A 299 -4.14 -6.29 8.97
C PHE A 299 -5.24 -6.16 7.89
N ASN A 300 -5.63 -4.95 7.50
CA ASN A 300 -6.69 -4.77 6.49
C ASN A 300 -6.27 -5.34 5.13
N MET A 301 -5.01 -5.14 4.74
CA MET A 301 -4.49 -5.69 3.49
C MET A 301 -4.44 -7.22 3.49
N ASN A 302 -4.06 -7.85 4.61
CA ASN A 302 -4.08 -9.30 4.75
C ASN A 302 -5.51 -9.84 4.75
N ALA A 303 -6.47 -9.15 5.39
CA ALA A 303 -7.89 -9.50 5.32
C ALA A 303 -8.39 -9.55 3.88
N ILE A 304 -8.10 -8.52 3.07
CA ILE A 304 -8.47 -8.49 1.65
C ILE A 304 -7.79 -9.63 0.87
N LYS A 305 -6.49 -9.85 1.06
CA LYS A 305 -5.77 -10.95 0.38
C LYS A 305 -6.31 -12.33 0.73
N ALA A 306 -6.74 -12.51 1.98
CA ALA A 306 -7.37 -13.75 2.45
C ALA A 306 -8.80 -13.95 1.92
N GLY A 307 -9.39 -12.93 1.30
CA GLY A 307 -10.74 -13.00 0.75
C GLY A 307 -11.80 -12.37 1.63
N GLY A 308 -11.47 -11.34 2.44
CA GLY A 308 -12.35 -10.74 3.44
C GLY A 308 -13.80 -10.50 3.02
N SER A 309 -14.03 -9.81 1.91
CA SER A 309 -15.38 -9.51 1.40
C SER A 309 -15.84 -10.47 0.28
N ARG A 310 -15.10 -11.55 0.03
CA ARG A 310 -15.44 -12.60 -0.91
C ARG A 310 -16.41 -13.60 -0.28
N PRO A 311 -17.49 -14.04 -0.96
CA PRO A 311 -18.33 -15.13 -0.49
C PRO A 311 -17.53 -16.42 -0.21
N ALA A 312 -17.47 -16.83 1.05
CA ALA A 312 -16.59 -17.93 1.49
C ALA A 312 -17.03 -19.32 0.98
N ALA A 313 -18.33 -19.51 0.76
CA ALA A 313 -18.91 -20.79 0.33
C ALA A 313 -18.62 -21.12 -1.14
N VAL A 314 -18.21 -20.15 -1.95
CA VAL A 314 -17.96 -20.33 -3.38
C VAL A 314 -16.53 -20.81 -3.62
N ALA A 315 -16.35 -21.83 -4.45
CA ALA A 315 -15.04 -22.33 -4.85
C ALA A 315 -14.20 -21.25 -5.54
N ARG A 316 -12.86 -21.35 -5.44
CA ARG A 316 -11.96 -20.42 -6.14
C ARG A 316 -12.08 -20.61 -7.66
N HIS A 317 -12.14 -19.49 -8.36
CA HIS A 317 -12.25 -19.42 -9.81
C HIS A 317 -11.02 -18.80 -10.44
N ARG A 318 -10.72 -19.20 -11.68
CA ARG A 318 -9.63 -18.62 -12.47
C ARG A 318 -10.11 -18.31 -13.88
N VAL A 319 -9.98 -17.07 -14.27
CA VAL A 319 -10.33 -16.57 -15.60
C VAL A 319 -9.17 -16.84 -16.56
N GLN A 320 -9.47 -17.34 -17.77
CA GLN A 320 -8.48 -17.63 -18.81
C GLN A 320 -8.58 -16.69 -20.00
N LYS A 321 -9.79 -16.34 -20.43
CA LYS A 321 -10.05 -15.47 -21.57
C LYS A 321 -11.02 -14.35 -21.18
N VAL A 322 -10.63 -13.10 -21.45
CA VAL A 322 -11.43 -11.90 -21.13
C VAL A 322 -11.64 -11.05 -22.37
N GLY A 323 -12.88 -10.65 -22.60
CA GLY A 323 -13.24 -9.62 -23.57
C GLY A 323 -13.22 -8.23 -22.92
N VAL A 324 -12.68 -7.24 -23.59
CA VAL A 324 -12.74 -5.83 -23.17
C VAL A 324 -13.39 -5.03 -24.30
N LEU A 325 -14.55 -4.44 -24.02
CA LEU A 325 -15.29 -3.60 -24.96
C LEU A 325 -14.88 -2.14 -24.77
N GLY A 326 -14.31 -1.54 -25.82
CA GLY A 326 -13.74 -0.21 -25.80
C GLY A 326 -12.22 -0.24 -25.60
N ALA A 327 -11.47 0.20 -26.61
CA ALA A 327 -10.00 0.24 -26.62
C ALA A 327 -9.44 1.64 -26.26
N GLY A 328 -10.24 2.47 -25.60
CA GLY A 328 -9.83 3.76 -25.04
C GLY A 328 -8.83 3.60 -23.90
N MET A 329 -8.57 4.69 -23.18
CA MET A 329 -7.59 4.74 -22.08
C MET A 329 -7.80 3.63 -21.04
N MET A 330 -9.07 3.41 -20.59
CA MET A 330 -9.36 2.41 -19.58
C MET A 330 -9.24 0.98 -20.12
N GLY A 331 -9.91 0.68 -21.25
CA GLY A 331 -9.86 -0.66 -21.84
C GLY A 331 -8.47 -1.10 -22.27
N ALA A 332 -7.67 -0.22 -22.83
CA ALA A 332 -6.27 -0.49 -23.16
C ALA A 332 -5.43 -0.79 -21.90
N GLY A 333 -5.66 -0.04 -20.82
CA GLY A 333 -5.01 -0.29 -19.53
C GLY A 333 -5.43 -1.61 -18.87
N ILE A 334 -6.72 -1.96 -18.94
CA ILE A 334 -7.27 -3.23 -18.45
C ILE A 334 -6.66 -4.40 -19.23
N ALA A 335 -6.63 -4.32 -20.56
CA ALA A 335 -6.01 -5.34 -21.42
C ALA A 335 -4.54 -5.58 -21.07
N TYR A 336 -3.78 -4.53 -20.83
CA TYR A 336 -2.39 -4.64 -20.40
C TYR A 336 -2.26 -5.34 -19.03
N ALA A 337 -3.08 -4.95 -18.05
CA ALA A 337 -3.02 -5.52 -16.71
C ALA A 337 -3.30 -7.04 -16.71
N GLN A 338 -4.25 -7.49 -17.53
CA GLN A 338 -4.62 -8.89 -17.70
C GLN A 338 -3.51 -9.69 -18.40
N ALA A 339 -3.02 -9.19 -19.55
CA ALA A 339 -1.98 -9.85 -20.33
C ALA A 339 -0.66 -10.02 -19.53
N ARG A 340 -0.32 -9.06 -18.68
CA ARG A 340 0.81 -9.19 -17.73
C ARG A 340 0.69 -10.39 -16.76
N LYS A 341 -0.50 -10.92 -16.59
CA LYS A 341 -0.78 -12.09 -15.73
C LYS A 341 -1.12 -13.35 -16.52
N GLY A 342 -0.85 -13.34 -17.83
CA GLY A 342 -1.02 -14.49 -18.70
C GLY A 342 -2.46 -14.75 -19.13
N ILE A 343 -3.36 -13.77 -19.02
CA ILE A 343 -4.77 -13.90 -19.43
C ILE A 343 -4.91 -13.51 -20.90
N GLN A 344 -5.54 -14.36 -21.70
CA GLN A 344 -5.90 -14.03 -23.07
C GLN A 344 -6.94 -12.89 -23.08
N THR A 345 -6.71 -11.89 -23.89
CA THR A 345 -7.51 -10.67 -23.90
C THR A 345 -7.93 -10.31 -25.31
N VAL A 346 -9.24 -10.28 -25.56
CA VAL A 346 -9.82 -9.72 -26.78
C VAL A 346 -10.13 -8.25 -26.50
N LEU A 347 -9.44 -7.36 -27.22
CA LEU A 347 -9.64 -5.91 -27.10
C LEU A 347 -10.47 -5.44 -28.29
N LEU A 348 -11.77 -5.24 -28.06
CA LEU A 348 -12.74 -4.92 -29.09
C LEU A 348 -13.09 -3.44 -29.11
N ASP A 349 -13.14 -2.83 -30.31
CA ASP A 349 -13.66 -1.49 -30.53
C ASP A 349 -14.40 -1.42 -31.89
N GLN A 350 -15.01 -0.28 -32.20
CA GLN A 350 -15.81 -0.06 -33.41
C GLN A 350 -15.05 -0.36 -34.72
N THR A 351 -13.73 -0.18 -34.72
CA THR A 351 -12.86 -0.47 -35.87
C THR A 351 -11.56 -1.12 -35.41
N GLU A 352 -10.99 -1.97 -36.25
CA GLU A 352 -9.68 -2.59 -35.99
C GLU A 352 -8.58 -1.55 -35.74
N ALA A 353 -8.63 -0.41 -36.43
CA ALA A 353 -7.65 0.66 -36.25
C ALA A 353 -7.70 1.28 -34.84
N VAL A 354 -8.89 1.41 -34.25
CA VAL A 354 -9.05 1.90 -32.88
C VAL A 354 -8.58 0.84 -31.88
N ALA A 355 -8.98 -0.42 -32.08
CA ALA A 355 -8.53 -1.54 -31.25
C ALA A 355 -7.00 -1.70 -31.26
N ALA A 356 -6.37 -1.61 -32.44
CA ALA A 356 -4.92 -1.67 -32.60
C ALA A 356 -4.19 -0.51 -31.88
N ARG A 357 -4.72 0.71 -31.91
CA ARG A 357 -4.18 1.84 -31.13
C ARG A 357 -4.25 1.56 -29.63
N GLY A 358 -5.31 0.90 -29.15
CA GLY A 358 -5.40 0.44 -27.77
C GLY A 358 -4.27 -0.54 -27.41
N LYS A 359 -3.96 -1.50 -28.29
CA LYS A 359 -2.83 -2.43 -28.09
C LYS A 359 -1.47 -1.73 -28.07
N GLN A 360 -1.28 -0.67 -28.85
CA GLN A 360 -0.05 0.15 -28.83
C GLN A 360 0.24 0.76 -27.44
N HIS A 361 -0.80 1.00 -26.62
CA HIS A 361 -0.60 1.41 -25.22
C HIS A 361 0.17 0.35 -24.43
N SER A 362 -0.18 -0.92 -24.57
CA SER A 362 0.51 -2.06 -23.95
C SER A 362 1.94 -2.18 -24.44
N GLU A 363 2.17 -1.99 -25.74
CA GLU A 363 3.51 -1.99 -26.35
C GLU A 363 4.40 -0.90 -25.75
N ARG A 364 3.89 0.34 -25.63
CA ARG A 364 4.65 1.46 -25.02
C ARG A 364 5.06 1.18 -23.59
N LEU A 365 4.14 0.64 -22.77
CA LEU A 365 4.40 0.33 -21.38
C LEU A 365 5.43 -0.80 -21.23
N SER A 366 5.28 -1.88 -22.00
CA SER A 366 6.21 -3.02 -21.96
C SER A 366 7.58 -2.66 -22.51
N SER A 367 7.67 -1.87 -23.59
CA SER A 367 8.95 -1.37 -24.12
C SER A 367 9.71 -0.49 -23.12
N ALA A 368 9.01 0.27 -22.29
CA ALA A 368 9.65 1.02 -21.21
C ALA A 368 10.28 0.09 -20.15
N LEU A 369 9.66 -1.06 -19.85
CA LEU A 369 10.22 -2.07 -18.95
C LEU A 369 11.41 -2.81 -19.57
N VAL A 370 11.38 -3.08 -20.87
CA VAL A 370 12.55 -3.68 -21.59
C VAL A 370 13.75 -2.74 -21.52
N ARG A 371 13.56 -1.44 -21.81
CA ARG A 371 14.65 -0.44 -21.69
C ARG A 371 15.21 -0.30 -20.26
N GLN A 372 14.43 -0.66 -19.25
CA GLN A 372 14.85 -0.66 -17.84
C GLN A 372 15.41 -2.03 -17.39
N GLU A 373 15.58 -2.98 -18.30
CA GLU A 373 16.03 -4.36 -18.02
C GLU A 373 15.16 -5.11 -17.00
N ARG A 374 13.86 -4.73 -16.92
CA ARG A 374 12.85 -5.31 -16.03
C ARG A 374 11.92 -6.30 -16.74
N LEU A 375 12.06 -6.43 -18.04
CA LEU A 375 11.36 -7.35 -18.92
C LEU A 375 12.29 -7.69 -20.10
N SER A 376 12.38 -8.94 -20.52
CA SER A 376 13.08 -9.32 -21.74
C SER A 376 12.22 -9.07 -22.99
N GLU A 377 12.85 -8.96 -24.16
CA GLU A 377 12.12 -8.85 -25.45
C GLU A 377 11.22 -10.07 -25.72
N ALA A 378 11.67 -11.27 -25.31
CA ALA A 378 10.89 -12.49 -25.45
C ALA A 378 9.61 -12.46 -24.58
N GLU A 379 9.72 -12.01 -23.34
CA GLU A 379 8.58 -11.82 -22.43
C GLU A 379 7.64 -10.73 -22.94
N GLN A 380 8.17 -9.63 -23.48
CA GLN A 380 7.35 -8.59 -24.11
C GLN A 380 6.55 -9.15 -25.28
N LYS A 381 7.19 -9.90 -26.18
CA LYS A 381 6.51 -10.53 -27.33
C LYS A 381 5.41 -11.49 -26.87
N ALA A 382 5.70 -12.31 -25.86
CA ALA A 382 4.75 -13.23 -25.28
C ALA A 382 3.54 -12.47 -24.68
N LEU A 383 3.78 -11.38 -23.91
CA LEU A 383 2.73 -10.54 -23.36
C LEU A 383 1.84 -9.94 -24.46
N LEU A 384 2.43 -9.34 -25.48
CA LEU A 384 1.69 -8.69 -26.57
C LEU A 384 0.92 -9.68 -27.44
N SER A 385 1.35 -10.95 -27.51
CA SER A 385 0.61 -12.02 -28.23
C SER A 385 -0.69 -12.41 -27.53
N LEU A 386 -0.83 -12.14 -26.24
CA LEU A 386 -2.07 -12.38 -25.47
C LEU A 386 -3.17 -11.34 -25.74
N ILE A 387 -2.87 -10.21 -26.39
CA ILE A 387 -3.83 -9.15 -26.66
C ILE A 387 -4.21 -9.21 -28.14
N GLU A 388 -5.45 -9.58 -28.43
CA GLU A 388 -6.04 -9.61 -29.76
C GLU A 388 -6.90 -8.36 -29.98
N PRO A 389 -6.43 -7.37 -30.77
CA PRO A 389 -7.24 -6.21 -31.13
C PRO A 389 -8.18 -6.58 -32.30
N THR A 390 -9.47 -6.29 -32.19
CA THR A 390 -10.45 -6.65 -33.22
C THR A 390 -11.67 -5.73 -33.19
N SER A 391 -12.43 -5.74 -34.27
CA SER A 391 -13.80 -5.19 -34.35
C SER A 391 -14.85 -6.32 -34.49
N ASP A 392 -14.44 -7.59 -34.54
CA ASP A 392 -15.33 -8.74 -34.68
C ASP A 392 -15.78 -9.26 -33.30
N HIS A 393 -17.08 -9.18 -33.03
CA HIS A 393 -17.69 -9.74 -31.81
C HIS A 393 -17.53 -11.27 -31.72
N GLY A 394 -17.38 -11.98 -32.85
CA GLY A 394 -17.13 -13.43 -32.85
C GLY A 394 -15.88 -13.83 -32.08
N ALA A 395 -14.86 -12.97 -32.01
CA ALA A 395 -13.65 -13.21 -31.23
C ALA A 395 -13.91 -13.30 -29.71
N LEU A 396 -15.01 -12.73 -29.20
CA LEU A 396 -15.41 -12.83 -27.79
C LEU A 396 -15.91 -14.22 -27.40
N THR A 397 -16.19 -15.11 -28.37
CA THR A 397 -16.76 -16.43 -28.10
C THR A 397 -15.88 -17.21 -27.10
N GLY A 398 -16.52 -17.68 -26.03
CA GLY A 398 -15.86 -18.43 -24.98
C GLY A 398 -15.09 -17.58 -23.95
N CYS A 399 -15.30 -16.26 -23.90
CA CYS A 399 -14.78 -15.45 -22.79
C CYS A 399 -15.43 -15.83 -21.46
N ASP A 400 -14.61 -16.02 -20.42
CA ASP A 400 -15.06 -16.25 -19.05
C ASP A 400 -15.61 -14.96 -18.41
N LEU A 401 -15.13 -13.84 -18.88
CA LEU A 401 -15.50 -12.50 -18.44
C LEU A 401 -15.51 -11.55 -19.64
N ILE A 402 -16.52 -10.70 -19.72
CA ILE A 402 -16.51 -9.55 -20.62
C ILE A 402 -16.65 -8.28 -19.80
N ILE A 403 -15.73 -7.32 -19.99
CA ILE A 403 -15.71 -6.03 -19.29
C ILE A 403 -16.03 -4.93 -20.29
N GLU A 404 -17.12 -4.22 -20.05
CA GLU A 404 -17.49 -3.04 -20.82
C GLU A 404 -16.76 -1.80 -20.26
N ALA A 405 -16.01 -1.11 -21.11
CA ALA A 405 -15.25 0.10 -20.81
C ALA A 405 -15.43 1.20 -21.89
N VAL A 406 -16.64 1.28 -22.47
CA VAL A 406 -17.01 2.28 -23.47
C VAL A 406 -17.43 3.60 -22.83
N TYR A 407 -17.80 4.57 -23.65
CA TYR A 407 -18.22 5.91 -23.20
C TYR A 407 -19.33 5.87 -22.14
N GLU A 408 -19.25 6.76 -21.14
CA GLU A 408 -20.13 6.80 -19.97
C GLU A 408 -21.54 7.32 -20.34
N ASN A 409 -22.26 6.48 -21.07
CA ASN A 409 -23.64 6.73 -21.49
C ASN A 409 -24.44 5.42 -21.41
N ARG A 410 -25.59 5.44 -20.75
CA ARG A 410 -26.41 4.25 -20.50
C ARG A 410 -26.81 3.54 -21.78
N ALA A 411 -27.31 4.26 -22.76
CA ALA A 411 -27.78 3.66 -24.03
C ALA A 411 -26.65 2.99 -24.82
N VAL A 412 -25.45 3.62 -24.83
CA VAL A 412 -24.27 3.03 -25.47
C VAL A 412 -23.85 1.76 -24.75
N LYS A 413 -23.77 1.78 -23.41
CA LYS A 413 -23.41 0.61 -22.60
C LYS A 413 -24.40 -0.54 -22.78
N GLU A 414 -25.69 -0.26 -22.79
CA GLU A 414 -26.74 -1.27 -23.02
C GLU A 414 -26.65 -1.89 -24.42
N ALA A 415 -26.35 -1.09 -25.45
CA ALA A 415 -26.22 -1.58 -26.82
C ALA A 415 -25.05 -2.56 -26.95
N VAL A 416 -23.84 -2.15 -26.55
CA VAL A 416 -22.65 -3.01 -26.65
C VAL A 416 -22.76 -4.25 -25.75
N THR A 417 -23.43 -4.15 -24.61
CA THR A 417 -23.69 -5.29 -23.73
C THR A 417 -24.55 -6.34 -24.42
N ARG A 418 -25.65 -5.93 -25.08
CA ARG A 418 -26.53 -6.84 -25.83
C ARG A 418 -25.81 -7.53 -26.99
N GLU A 419 -24.93 -6.83 -27.68
CA GLU A 419 -24.16 -7.38 -28.80
C GLU A 419 -23.11 -8.39 -28.32
N ALA A 420 -22.48 -8.18 -27.17
CA ALA A 420 -21.41 -9.04 -26.66
C ALA A 420 -21.91 -10.26 -25.88
N LEU A 421 -23.07 -10.18 -25.22
CA LEU A 421 -23.60 -11.26 -24.36
C LEU A 421 -23.71 -12.64 -25.01
N PRO A 422 -24.12 -12.79 -26.31
CA PRO A 422 -24.22 -14.11 -26.95
C PRO A 422 -22.87 -14.86 -27.04
N HIS A 423 -21.76 -14.17 -26.90
CA HIS A 423 -20.41 -14.73 -27.01
C HIS A 423 -19.80 -15.11 -25.66
N LEU A 424 -20.45 -14.77 -24.54
CA LEU A 424 -20.02 -15.14 -23.21
C LEU A 424 -20.09 -16.66 -23.00
N SER A 425 -19.12 -17.26 -22.31
CA SER A 425 -19.15 -18.68 -21.98
C SER A 425 -20.34 -19.02 -21.07
N ALA A 426 -20.75 -20.31 -21.07
CA ALA A 426 -21.91 -20.75 -20.30
C ALA A 426 -21.84 -20.42 -18.81
N ASP A 427 -20.64 -20.46 -18.21
CA ASP A 427 -20.36 -20.11 -16.81
C ASP A 427 -19.75 -18.72 -16.64
N GLY A 428 -19.67 -17.95 -17.72
CA GLY A 428 -19.10 -16.60 -17.73
C GLY A 428 -19.98 -15.57 -17.05
N PHE A 429 -19.38 -14.41 -16.77
CA PHE A 429 -20.07 -13.25 -16.21
C PHE A 429 -19.70 -11.96 -16.93
N PHE A 430 -20.58 -10.96 -16.83
CA PHE A 430 -20.42 -9.68 -17.51
C PHE A 430 -20.19 -8.56 -16.50
N ALA A 431 -19.27 -7.66 -16.81
CA ALA A 431 -18.95 -6.54 -15.94
C ALA A 431 -18.97 -5.20 -16.68
N SER A 432 -19.38 -4.13 -15.98
CA SER A 432 -19.23 -2.75 -16.43
C SER A 432 -18.14 -2.03 -15.64
N ASN A 433 -17.29 -1.29 -16.35
CA ASN A 433 -16.27 -0.41 -15.73
C ASN A 433 -16.82 1.01 -15.51
N THR A 434 -18.13 1.18 -15.41
CA THR A 434 -18.72 2.50 -15.11
C THR A 434 -18.19 3.07 -13.79
N SER A 435 -18.05 4.39 -13.71
CA SER A 435 -17.65 5.09 -12.49
C SER A 435 -18.80 5.65 -11.67
N THR A 436 -20.00 5.82 -12.29
CA THR A 436 -21.10 6.56 -11.66
C THR A 436 -22.48 5.97 -11.89
N LEU A 437 -22.68 5.20 -12.97
CA LEU A 437 -24.00 4.67 -13.32
C LEU A 437 -24.34 3.45 -12.46
N PRO A 438 -25.51 3.43 -11.79
CA PRO A 438 -25.92 2.30 -10.96
C PRO A 438 -25.92 0.97 -11.74
N ILE A 439 -25.25 -0.04 -11.18
CA ILE A 439 -25.09 -1.37 -11.78
C ILE A 439 -26.43 -2.06 -11.95
N SER A 440 -27.33 -1.98 -10.97
CA SER A 440 -28.70 -2.53 -11.03
C SER A 440 -29.52 -1.93 -12.18
N GLY A 441 -29.21 -0.66 -12.52
CA GLY A 441 -29.82 0.01 -13.68
C GLY A 441 -29.34 -0.56 -15.00
N LEU A 442 -28.04 -0.81 -15.15
CA LEU A 442 -27.43 -1.40 -16.34
C LEU A 442 -27.78 -2.89 -16.49
N ALA A 443 -27.92 -3.61 -15.38
CA ALA A 443 -28.29 -5.03 -15.34
C ALA A 443 -29.67 -5.33 -15.96
N LYS A 444 -30.54 -4.32 -16.09
CA LYS A 444 -31.87 -4.48 -16.77
C LYS A 444 -31.74 -4.81 -18.26
N ALA A 445 -30.59 -4.50 -18.86
CA ALA A 445 -30.33 -4.80 -20.29
C ALA A 445 -29.89 -6.26 -20.54
N VAL A 446 -29.67 -7.06 -19.49
CA VAL A 446 -29.17 -8.44 -19.61
C VAL A 446 -30.24 -9.47 -19.19
N PRO A 447 -30.31 -10.64 -19.87
CA PRO A 447 -31.28 -11.69 -19.55
C PRO A 447 -31.05 -12.34 -18.18
N GLN A 448 -29.80 -12.36 -17.70
CA GLN A 448 -29.38 -12.95 -16.42
C GLN A 448 -28.67 -11.92 -15.55
N PRO A 449 -29.42 -11.02 -14.87
CA PRO A 449 -28.83 -9.94 -14.09
C PRO A 449 -28.03 -10.45 -12.87
N SER A 450 -28.23 -11.72 -12.46
CA SER A 450 -27.39 -12.34 -11.40
C SER A 450 -25.93 -12.49 -11.80
N ARG A 451 -25.64 -12.55 -13.12
CA ARG A 451 -24.28 -12.64 -13.67
C ARG A 451 -23.71 -11.29 -14.13
N PHE A 452 -24.33 -10.20 -13.74
CA PHE A 452 -23.87 -8.84 -14.05
C PHE A 452 -23.35 -8.16 -12.80
N ILE A 453 -22.17 -7.48 -12.93
CA ILE A 453 -21.47 -6.86 -11.80
C ILE A 453 -20.72 -5.60 -12.26
N GLY A 454 -20.40 -4.70 -11.33
CA GLY A 454 -19.47 -3.59 -11.59
C GLY A 454 -18.04 -3.99 -11.27
N ILE A 455 -17.10 -3.64 -12.15
CA ILE A 455 -15.64 -3.76 -11.91
C ILE A 455 -14.99 -2.44 -12.29
N HIS A 456 -14.94 -1.51 -11.35
CA HIS A 456 -14.45 -0.15 -11.55
C HIS A 456 -12.95 -0.09 -11.36
N PHE A 457 -12.22 0.10 -12.46
CA PHE A 457 -10.78 0.33 -12.49
C PHE A 457 -10.48 1.84 -12.41
N PHE A 458 -9.31 2.16 -11.88
CA PHE A 458 -8.84 3.55 -11.75
C PHE A 458 -7.68 3.84 -12.72
N SER A 459 -7.64 5.06 -13.23
CA SER A 459 -6.58 5.52 -14.15
C SER A 459 -5.38 6.10 -13.36
N PRO A 460 -4.13 5.77 -13.79
CA PRO A 460 -3.72 4.80 -14.81
C PRO A 460 -3.81 3.35 -14.30
N VAL A 461 -4.43 2.47 -15.08
CA VAL A 461 -4.72 1.09 -14.64
C VAL A 461 -3.47 0.31 -14.24
N ASP A 462 -2.34 0.50 -14.92
CA ASP A 462 -1.06 -0.16 -14.62
C ASP A 462 -0.47 0.24 -13.27
N LYS A 463 -0.79 1.43 -12.75
CA LYS A 463 -0.26 1.97 -11.49
C LYS A 463 -1.23 1.81 -10.32
N MET A 464 -2.52 1.91 -10.57
CA MET A 464 -3.54 1.85 -9.53
C MET A 464 -3.68 0.42 -8.99
N ARG A 465 -3.53 0.29 -7.67
CA ARG A 465 -3.46 -1.02 -7.00
C ARG A 465 -4.82 -1.62 -6.68
N VAL A 466 -5.85 -0.81 -6.56
CA VAL A 466 -7.20 -1.20 -6.12
C VAL A 466 -8.16 -1.26 -7.32
N VAL A 467 -9.17 -2.12 -7.19
CA VAL A 467 -10.34 -2.21 -8.07
C VAL A 467 -11.58 -2.29 -7.18
N GLU A 468 -12.57 -1.45 -7.46
CA GLU A 468 -13.84 -1.43 -6.75
C GLU A 468 -14.82 -2.38 -7.45
N ILE A 469 -15.27 -3.41 -6.73
CA ILE A 469 -16.25 -4.37 -7.21
C ILE A 469 -17.63 -3.94 -6.68
N ILE A 470 -18.56 -3.68 -7.58
CA ILE A 470 -19.88 -3.17 -7.23
C ILE A 470 -20.91 -4.26 -7.40
N ARG A 471 -21.49 -4.73 -6.29
CA ARG A 471 -22.56 -5.71 -6.27
C ARG A 471 -23.89 -5.04 -6.57
N GLY A 472 -24.50 -5.36 -7.71
CA GLY A 472 -25.87 -4.96 -8.04
C GLY A 472 -26.88 -5.72 -7.18
N GLU A 473 -28.13 -5.22 -7.12
CA GLU A 473 -29.20 -5.80 -6.30
C GLU A 473 -29.46 -7.30 -6.63
N GLN A 474 -29.30 -7.71 -7.88
CA GLN A 474 -29.54 -9.08 -8.33
C GLN A 474 -28.26 -9.89 -8.54
N THR A 475 -27.08 -9.29 -8.36
CA THR A 475 -25.81 -10.01 -8.51
C THR A 475 -25.68 -11.11 -7.46
N ASP A 476 -25.46 -12.35 -7.90
CA ASP A 476 -25.33 -13.50 -7.01
C ASP A 476 -23.92 -13.62 -6.39
N ASP A 477 -23.81 -14.50 -5.39
CA ASP A 477 -22.55 -14.72 -4.68
C ASP A 477 -21.49 -15.39 -5.55
N ASP A 478 -21.88 -16.19 -6.55
CA ASP A 478 -20.97 -16.84 -7.49
C ASP A 478 -20.26 -15.79 -8.36
N THR A 479 -21.03 -14.87 -8.92
CA THR A 479 -20.51 -13.75 -9.73
C THR A 479 -19.60 -12.83 -8.93
N LEU A 480 -20.00 -12.49 -7.69
CA LEU A 480 -19.16 -11.68 -6.79
C LEU A 480 -17.84 -12.38 -6.47
N ALA A 481 -17.88 -13.69 -6.18
CA ALA A 481 -16.67 -14.46 -5.87
C ALA A 481 -15.74 -14.56 -7.09
N LYS A 482 -16.27 -14.79 -8.29
CA LYS A 482 -15.52 -14.82 -9.55
C LYS A 482 -14.85 -13.46 -9.86
N ALA A 483 -15.59 -12.37 -9.67
CA ALA A 483 -15.05 -11.01 -9.84
C ALA A 483 -13.92 -10.71 -8.84
N TYR A 484 -14.10 -11.13 -7.59
CA TYR A 484 -13.07 -10.97 -6.55
C TYR A 484 -11.80 -11.76 -6.90
N ASP A 485 -11.94 -13.02 -7.30
CA ASP A 485 -10.83 -13.89 -7.68
C ASP A 485 -10.10 -13.35 -8.92
N TYR A 486 -10.84 -12.84 -9.92
CA TYR A 486 -10.27 -12.20 -11.10
C TYR A 486 -9.41 -10.97 -10.72
N VAL A 487 -9.90 -10.08 -9.85
CA VAL A 487 -9.15 -8.90 -9.41
C VAL A 487 -7.87 -9.31 -8.68
N GLN A 488 -7.93 -10.34 -7.83
CA GLN A 488 -6.72 -10.90 -7.21
C GLN A 488 -5.78 -11.55 -8.23
N GLN A 489 -6.30 -12.27 -9.23
CA GLN A 489 -5.52 -12.92 -10.29
C GLN A 489 -4.70 -11.90 -11.09
N ILE A 490 -5.24 -10.74 -11.37
CA ILE A 490 -4.50 -9.66 -12.06
C ILE A 490 -3.56 -8.87 -11.12
N GLY A 491 -3.45 -9.29 -9.86
CA GLY A 491 -2.53 -8.72 -8.87
C GLY A 491 -2.99 -7.39 -8.29
N LYS A 492 -4.30 -7.13 -8.29
CA LYS A 492 -4.90 -5.94 -7.70
C LYS A 492 -5.62 -6.28 -6.40
N LEU A 493 -5.94 -5.26 -5.61
CA LEU A 493 -6.67 -5.35 -4.36
C LEU A 493 -8.17 -5.13 -4.63
N PRO A 494 -9.02 -6.14 -4.47
CA PRO A 494 -10.47 -5.95 -4.59
C PRO A 494 -11.01 -5.27 -3.31
N ILE A 495 -11.84 -4.26 -3.49
CA ILE A 495 -12.76 -3.78 -2.47
C ILE A 495 -14.17 -4.03 -2.95
N VAL A 496 -15.07 -4.42 -2.05
CA VAL A 496 -16.45 -4.76 -2.39
C VAL A 496 -17.40 -3.71 -1.84
N VAL A 497 -18.27 -3.20 -2.71
CA VAL A 497 -19.30 -2.23 -2.34
C VAL A 497 -20.66 -2.66 -2.92
N ASN A 498 -21.75 -2.23 -2.30
CA ASN A 498 -23.08 -2.37 -2.86
C ASN A 498 -23.39 -1.22 -3.82
N ASP A 499 -24.34 -1.47 -4.72
CA ASP A 499 -24.74 -0.53 -5.75
C ASP A 499 -25.35 0.74 -5.15
N ALA A 500 -24.83 1.86 -5.57
CA ALA A 500 -25.30 3.20 -5.26
C ALA A 500 -24.84 4.17 -6.34
N ARG A 501 -25.43 5.35 -6.45
CA ARG A 501 -24.93 6.39 -7.36
C ARG A 501 -23.53 6.85 -6.91
N GLY A 502 -22.53 6.70 -7.77
CA GLY A 502 -21.13 7.07 -7.50
C GLY A 502 -20.44 6.12 -6.51
N PHE A 503 -21.08 5.02 -6.16
CA PHE A 503 -20.51 3.94 -5.32
C PHE A 503 -19.89 4.49 -4.03
N TYR A 504 -18.74 3.96 -3.62
CA TYR A 504 -17.97 4.49 -2.50
C TYR A 504 -16.89 5.49 -2.94
N THR A 505 -16.06 5.05 -3.88
CA THR A 505 -14.84 5.80 -4.19
C THR A 505 -15.13 7.13 -4.88
N SER A 506 -16.06 7.18 -5.84
CA SER A 506 -16.45 8.42 -6.52
C SER A 506 -17.19 9.39 -5.58
N ARG A 507 -17.99 8.88 -4.62
CA ARG A 507 -18.62 9.70 -3.59
C ARG A 507 -17.60 10.39 -2.71
N THR A 508 -16.65 9.62 -2.16
CA THR A 508 -15.60 10.13 -1.28
C THR A 508 -14.68 11.09 -2.01
N PHE A 509 -14.25 10.74 -3.25
CA PHE A 509 -13.48 11.63 -4.12
C PHE A 509 -14.22 12.93 -4.43
N GLY A 510 -15.50 12.85 -4.76
CA GLY A 510 -16.35 14.01 -5.03
C GLY A 510 -16.38 14.98 -3.86
N THR A 511 -16.46 14.49 -2.62
CA THR A 511 -16.42 15.37 -1.45
C THR A 511 -15.11 16.11 -1.29
N PHE A 512 -13.98 15.49 -1.61
CA PHE A 512 -12.65 16.13 -1.57
C PHE A 512 -12.55 17.30 -2.56
N VAL A 513 -12.89 17.04 -3.81
CA VAL A 513 -12.69 18.05 -4.86
C VAL A 513 -13.73 19.18 -4.78
N MET A 514 -14.99 18.87 -4.43
CA MET A 514 -16.02 19.87 -4.29
C MET A 514 -15.84 20.73 -3.03
N GLU A 515 -15.26 20.19 -1.96
CA GLU A 515 -14.91 20.98 -0.78
C GLU A 515 -13.79 21.98 -1.13
N GLY A 516 -12.79 21.56 -1.94
CA GLY A 516 -11.76 22.47 -2.46
C GLY A 516 -12.34 23.60 -3.32
N ALA A 517 -13.28 23.28 -4.19
CA ALA A 517 -13.96 24.28 -5.02
C ALA A 517 -14.84 25.22 -4.15
N ALA A 518 -15.54 24.70 -3.14
CA ALA A 518 -16.35 25.51 -2.22
C ALA A 518 -15.47 26.54 -1.48
N MET A 519 -14.32 26.11 -0.95
CA MET A 519 -13.35 27.00 -0.29
C MET A 519 -12.86 28.13 -1.18
N LEU A 520 -12.63 27.85 -2.48
CA LEU A 520 -12.32 28.91 -3.45
C LEU A 520 -13.48 29.87 -3.62
N GLY A 521 -14.71 29.37 -3.70
CA GLY A 521 -15.93 30.20 -3.75
C GLY A 521 -16.15 31.07 -2.52
N GLU A 522 -15.67 30.65 -1.36
CA GLU A 522 -15.67 31.41 -0.11
C GLU A 522 -14.60 32.52 -0.07
N GLY A 523 -13.70 32.56 -1.04
CA GLY A 523 -12.67 33.57 -1.17
C GLY A 523 -11.27 33.14 -0.75
N ILE A 524 -11.06 31.89 -0.34
CA ILE A 524 -9.74 31.39 0.05
C ILE A 524 -8.86 31.28 -1.21
N PRO A 525 -7.60 31.79 -1.17
CA PRO A 525 -6.73 31.72 -2.32
C PRO A 525 -6.47 30.30 -2.82
N ALA A 526 -6.58 30.09 -4.13
CA ALA A 526 -6.40 28.78 -4.76
C ALA A 526 -5.07 28.11 -4.38
N ALA A 527 -3.97 28.89 -4.36
CA ALA A 527 -2.65 28.38 -3.96
C ALA A 527 -2.62 27.87 -2.51
N VAL A 528 -3.39 28.48 -1.61
CA VAL A 528 -3.47 28.09 -0.20
C VAL A 528 -4.21 26.77 -0.08
N ILE A 529 -5.35 26.61 -0.76
CA ILE A 529 -6.15 25.37 -0.79
C ILE A 529 -5.30 24.21 -1.29
N GLU A 530 -4.63 24.38 -2.43
CA GLU A 530 -3.75 23.36 -3.03
C GLU A 530 -2.61 22.94 -2.10
N ASN A 531 -1.92 23.93 -1.51
CA ASN A 531 -0.81 23.65 -0.61
C ASN A 531 -1.26 23.03 0.72
N ALA A 532 -2.37 23.46 1.31
CA ALA A 532 -2.91 22.89 2.54
C ALA A 532 -3.29 21.42 2.35
N ALA A 533 -3.94 21.09 1.21
CA ALA A 533 -4.25 19.70 0.85
C ALA A 533 -2.97 18.84 0.73
N MET A 534 -1.97 19.34 0.04
CA MET A 534 -0.71 18.62 -0.07
C MET A 534 0.04 18.50 1.26
N GLN A 535 -0.03 19.50 2.12
CA GLN A 535 0.62 19.49 3.44
C GLN A 535 -0.03 18.49 4.40
N CYS A 536 -1.35 18.28 4.34
CA CYS A 536 -1.99 17.23 5.14
C CYS A 536 -1.80 15.81 4.58
N GLY A 537 -1.18 15.67 3.40
CA GLY A 537 -0.77 14.38 2.83
C GLY A 537 -1.52 13.95 1.57
N MET A 538 -2.46 14.76 1.05
CA MET A 538 -3.08 14.45 -0.26
C MET A 538 -2.01 14.47 -1.36
N PRO A 539 -2.00 13.52 -2.30
CA PRO A 539 -0.98 13.46 -3.34
C PRO A 539 -1.02 14.65 -4.29
N VAL A 540 -2.22 15.18 -4.53
CA VAL A 540 -2.51 16.29 -5.45
C VAL A 540 -3.54 17.19 -4.78
N GLY A 541 -3.50 18.50 -5.04
CA GLY A 541 -4.53 19.42 -4.55
C GLY A 541 -5.88 19.25 -5.27
N PRO A 542 -7.00 19.67 -4.64
CA PRO A 542 -8.36 19.39 -5.13
C PRO A 542 -8.66 20.07 -6.47
N LEU A 543 -8.19 21.30 -6.69
CA LEU A 543 -8.43 22.03 -7.92
C LEU A 543 -7.63 21.44 -9.10
N ALA A 544 -6.38 21.04 -8.84
CA ALA A 544 -5.55 20.37 -9.82
C ALA A 544 -6.13 19.03 -10.25
N VAL A 545 -6.67 18.24 -9.31
CA VAL A 545 -7.25 16.94 -9.67
C VAL A 545 -8.62 17.07 -10.35
N LEU A 546 -9.39 18.12 -10.06
CA LEU A 546 -10.60 18.45 -10.84
C LEU A 546 -10.27 18.68 -12.30
N ASP A 547 -9.20 19.43 -12.58
CA ASP A 547 -8.75 19.64 -13.97
C ASP A 547 -8.32 18.34 -14.66
N GLU A 548 -7.64 17.45 -13.93
CA GLU A 548 -7.19 16.14 -14.45
C GLU A 548 -8.38 15.22 -14.81
N THR A 549 -9.47 15.28 -14.05
CA THR A 549 -10.69 14.47 -14.27
C THR A 549 -11.67 15.12 -15.24
N ALA A 550 -11.38 16.31 -15.73
CA ALA A 550 -12.20 17.20 -16.56
C ALA A 550 -13.41 17.79 -15.82
N LEU A 551 -13.42 19.13 -15.72
CA LEU A 551 -14.55 19.88 -15.11
C LEU A 551 -15.86 19.65 -15.88
N SER A 552 -15.78 19.49 -17.22
CA SER A 552 -16.93 19.15 -18.06
C SER A 552 -17.60 17.85 -17.66
N LEU A 553 -16.84 16.84 -17.25
CA LEU A 553 -17.40 15.57 -16.74
C LEU A 553 -18.18 15.80 -15.43
N SER A 554 -17.64 16.61 -14.52
CA SER A 554 -18.34 16.96 -13.27
C SER A 554 -19.68 17.67 -13.54
N VAL A 555 -19.71 18.56 -14.55
CA VAL A 555 -20.96 19.24 -14.97
C VAL A 555 -21.94 18.25 -15.60
N GLN A 556 -21.48 17.32 -16.44
CA GLN A 556 -22.35 16.28 -17.02
C GLN A 556 -22.97 15.40 -15.92
N VAL A 557 -22.19 15.00 -14.93
CA VAL A 557 -22.67 14.23 -13.76
C VAL A 557 -23.70 15.03 -12.96
N LEU A 558 -23.48 16.32 -12.74
CA LEU A 558 -24.41 17.22 -12.08
C LEU A 558 -25.73 17.35 -12.85
N ASP A 559 -25.66 17.60 -14.17
CA ASP A 559 -26.85 17.73 -15.02
C ASP A 559 -27.65 16.40 -15.08
N GLN A 560 -26.98 15.25 -15.15
CA GLN A 560 -27.62 13.94 -15.06
C GLN A 560 -28.27 13.72 -13.70
N THR A 561 -27.61 14.13 -12.61
CA THR A 561 -28.15 14.03 -11.24
C THR A 561 -29.42 14.87 -11.09
N ARG A 562 -29.43 16.10 -11.57
CA ARG A 562 -30.61 16.96 -11.59
C ARG A 562 -31.78 16.33 -12.36
N SER A 563 -31.50 15.77 -13.54
CA SER A 563 -32.49 15.09 -14.38
C SER A 563 -33.08 13.87 -13.68
N ASP A 564 -32.26 13.03 -13.03
CA ASP A 564 -32.72 11.85 -12.32
C ASP A 564 -33.58 12.21 -11.11
N TYR A 565 -33.20 13.25 -10.35
CA TYR A 565 -34.02 13.74 -9.21
C TYR A 565 -35.36 14.30 -9.69
N GLN A 566 -35.36 15.04 -10.80
CA GLN A 566 -36.59 15.55 -11.41
C GLN A 566 -37.51 14.41 -11.85
N ALA A 567 -36.97 13.35 -12.43
CA ALA A 567 -37.72 12.15 -12.82
C ALA A 567 -38.36 11.44 -11.61
N MET A 568 -37.75 11.58 -10.41
CA MET A 568 -38.30 11.10 -9.13
C MET A 568 -39.24 12.09 -8.45
N GLY A 569 -39.56 13.23 -9.08
CA GLY A 569 -40.38 14.31 -8.47
C GLY A 569 -39.68 15.10 -7.36
N LYS A 570 -38.35 15.05 -7.32
CA LYS A 570 -37.51 15.71 -6.32
C LYS A 570 -36.64 16.81 -6.96
N THR A 571 -36.20 17.77 -6.14
CA THR A 571 -35.20 18.78 -6.57
C THR A 571 -33.86 18.47 -5.96
N TYR A 572 -32.82 18.41 -6.81
CA TYR A 572 -31.44 18.27 -6.35
C TYR A 572 -30.89 19.64 -5.93
N GLN A 573 -30.33 19.71 -4.73
CA GLN A 573 -29.65 20.90 -4.21
C GLN A 573 -28.14 20.75 -4.49
N ALA A 574 -27.64 21.45 -5.48
CA ALA A 574 -26.21 21.44 -5.80
C ALA A 574 -25.40 22.11 -4.69
N SER A 575 -24.26 21.54 -4.35
CA SER A 575 -23.30 22.10 -3.40
C SER A 575 -22.62 23.36 -3.95
N ALA A 576 -22.06 24.19 -3.06
CA ALA A 576 -21.32 25.40 -3.47
C ALA A 576 -20.14 25.05 -4.41
N GLY A 577 -19.45 23.93 -4.19
CA GLY A 577 -18.38 23.46 -5.07
C GLY A 577 -18.89 23.07 -6.46
N GLU A 578 -19.99 22.33 -6.55
CA GLU A 578 -20.60 21.97 -7.86
C GLU A 578 -21.03 23.20 -8.64
N LEU A 579 -21.63 24.20 -7.99
CA LEU A 579 -22.02 25.45 -8.63
C LEU A 579 -20.82 26.26 -9.12
N LEU A 580 -19.71 26.24 -8.38
CA LEU A 580 -18.47 26.90 -8.82
C LEU A 580 -17.86 26.18 -10.02
N VAL A 581 -17.82 24.86 -10.03
CA VAL A 581 -17.34 24.06 -11.18
C VAL A 581 -18.23 24.30 -12.40
N GLU A 582 -19.55 24.34 -12.22
CA GLU A 582 -20.51 24.68 -13.28
C GLU A 582 -20.21 26.07 -13.86
N ARG A 583 -19.94 27.06 -13.01
CA ARG A 583 -19.56 28.42 -13.43
C ARG A 583 -18.24 28.43 -14.22
N MET A 584 -17.23 27.67 -13.78
CA MET A 584 -15.95 27.55 -14.52
C MET A 584 -16.17 27.05 -15.95
N VAL A 585 -17.02 26.04 -16.13
CA VAL A 585 -17.28 25.46 -17.47
C VAL A 585 -18.23 26.35 -18.30
N LYS A 586 -19.40 26.70 -17.75
CA LYS A 586 -20.47 27.36 -18.55
C LYS A 586 -20.24 28.85 -18.75
N VAL A 587 -19.57 29.54 -17.81
CA VAL A 587 -19.35 31.01 -17.90
C VAL A 587 -17.93 31.34 -18.38
N HIS A 588 -16.92 30.63 -17.85
CA HIS A 588 -15.51 30.93 -18.17
C HIS A 588 -14.94 30.05 -19.26
N ASN A 589 -15.69 29.04 -19.79
CA ASN A 589 -15.27 28.10 -20.84
C ASN A 589 -13.99 27.31 -20.47
N ARG A 590 -13.83 26.98 -19.20
CA ARG A 590 -12.67 26.27 -18.68
C ARG A 590 -13.06 24.85 -18.28
N SER A 591 -12.80 23.89 -19.20
CA SER A 591 -13.29 22.51 -19.08
C SER A 591 -12.29 21.53 -18.49
N GLY A 592 -11.09 22.00 -18.11
CA GLY A 592 -10.03 21.18 -17.49
C GLY A 592 -8.82 20.95 -18.39
N ARG A 593 -7.92 20.07 -17.92
CA ARG A 593 -6.63 19.83 -18.58
C ARG A 593 -6.71 19.39 -20.02
N ALA A 594 -7.64 18.50 -20.37
CA ALA A 594 -7.79 18.01 -21.74
C ALA A 594 -8.15 19.12 -22.72
N ALA A 595 -8.81 20.19 -22.25
CA ALA A 595 -9.13 21.40 -23.02
C ALA A 595 -8.03 22.48 -22.92
N GLY A 596 -6.92 22.22 -22.26
CA GLY A 596 -5.83 23.15 -22.03
C GLY A 596 -6.11 24.23 -20.97
N ALA A 597 -7.30 24.27 -20.39
CA ALA A 597 -7.75 25.31 -19.46
C ALA A 597 -8.77 24.79 -18.44
N GLY A 598 -8.47 24.93 -17.16
CA GLY A 598 -9.32 24.63 -16.02
C GLY A 598 -9.06 25.64 -14.89
N PHE A 599 -8.90 25.19 -13.65
CA PHE A 599 -8.34 26.01 -12.58
C PHE A 599 -6.87 26.36 -12.85
N TYR A 600 -6.25 25.60 -13.74
CA TYR A 600 -4.90 25.87 -14.22
C TYR A 600 -4.91 26.14 -15.72
N ASP A 601 -3.88 26.85 -16.17
CA ASP A 601 -3.47 26.93 -17.56
C ASP A 601 -2.43 25.85 -17.84
N TYR A 602 -2.50 25.24 -19.04
CA TYR A 602 -1.64 24.14 -19.47
C TYR A 602 -0.89 24.53 -20.74
N PRO A 603 0.07 25.49 -20.68
CA PRO A 603 0.82 25.92 -21.86
C PRO A 603 1.69 24.77 -22.39
N GLU A 604 1.76 24.62 -23.71
CA GLU A 604 2.55 23.58 -24.36
C GLU A 604 4.04 23.75 -24.03
N GLY A 605 4.70 22.67 -23.64
CA GLY A 605 6.12 22.66 -23.28
C GLY A 605 6.49 23.34 -21.96
N ALA A 606 5.53 23.86 -21.18
CA ALA A 606 5.77 24.52 -19.91
C ALA A 606 5.02 23.84 -18.73
N LYS A 607 5.37 24.24 -17.51
CA LYS A 607 4.67 23.76 -16.31
C LYS A 607 3.30 24.42 -16.23
N LYS A 608 2.29 23.63 -15.77
CA LYS A 608 0.97 24.18 -15.43
C LYS A 608 1.09 25.27 -14.35
N GLN A 609 0.26 26.28 -14.43
CA GLN A 609 0.17 27.36 -13.46
C GLN A 609 -1.29 27.69 -13.15
N LEU A 610 -1.58 28.12 -11.95
CA LEU A 610 -2.94 28.55 -11.58
C LEU A 610 -3.38 29.67 -12.53
N TRP A 611 -4.63 29.60 -12.98
CA TRP A 611 -5.21 30.64 -13.84
C TRP A 611 -5.20 32.00 -13.10
N PRO A 612 -4.56 33.03 -13.66
CA PRO A 612 -4.37 34.30 -12.96
C PRO A 612 -5.66 34.97 -12.52
N ASP A 613 -6.73 34.82 -13.32
CA ASP A 613 -8.01 35.48 -13.04
C ASP A 613 -8.75 34.87 -11.84
N LEU A 614 -8.34 33.69 -11.33
CA LEU A 614 -8.88 33.15 -10.06
C LEU A 614 -8.75 34.17 -8.95
N LYS A 615 -7.64 34.93 -8.93
CA LYS A 615 -7.37 35.95 -7.91
C LYS A 615 -8.41 37.06 -7.94
N THR A 616 -8.82 37.53 -9.11
CA THR A 616 -9.77 38.64 -9.26
C THR A 616 -11.23 38.19 -9.20
N LEU A 617 -11.51 36.97 -9.62
CA LEU A 617 -12.88 36.44 -9.74
C LEU A 617 -13.40 35.83 -8.42
N PHE A 618 -12.51 35.20 -7.64
CA PHE A 618 -12.91 34.38 -6.51
C PHE A 618 -12.20 34.75 -5.20
N GLU A 619 -10.89 35.09 -5.21
CA GLU A 619 -10.16 35.34 -3.98
C GLU A 619 -10.61 36.64 -3.31
N ARG A 620 -10.71 36.63 -1.97
CA ARG A 620 -11.08 37.81 -1.19
C ARG A 620 -9.91 38.17 -0.26
N PRO A 621 -9.46 39.45 -0.27
CA PRO A 621 -8.33 39.88 0.57
C PRO A 621 -8.59 39.77 2.07
N ASP A 622 -9.86 39.80 2.48
CA ASP A 622 -10.34 39.70 3.87
C ASP A 622 -10.72 38.28 4.27
N ALA A 623 -10.59 37.29 3.38
CA ALA A 623 -10.86 35.91 3.72
C ALA A 623 -9.92 35.43 4.85
N THR A 624 -10.49 34.87 5.90
CA THR A 624 -9.70 34.28 6.97
C THR A 624 -9.04 33.00 6.49
N VAL A 625 -7.71 33.01 6.46
CA VAL A 625 -6.92 31.83 6.08
C VAL A 625 -6.39 31.17 7.35
N ASP A 626 -7.01 30.05 7.70
CA ASP A 626 -6.55 29.17 8.76
C ASP A 626 -6.19 27.78 8.17
N ILE A 627 -4.89 27.52 8.01
CA ILE A 627 -4.40 26.30 7.37
C ILE A 627 -4.91 25.02 8.08
N PRO A 628 -4.86 24.90 9.41
CA PRO A 628 -5.42 23.75 10.12
C PRO A 628 -6.89 23.50 9.79
N THR A 629 -7.75 24.53 9.76
CA THR A 629 -9.16 24.40 9.41
C THR A 629 -9.34 23.95 7.95
N ILE A 630 -8.56 24.45 7.00
CA ILE A 630 -8.60 23.99 5.62
C ILE A 630 -8.24 22.50 5.52
N GLN A 631 -7.21 22.07 6.26
CA GLN A 631 -6.78 20.66 6.33
C GLN A 631 -7.87 19.79 6.97
N ASP A 632 -8.48 20.24 8.07
CA ASP A 632 -9.59 19.55 8.72
C ASP A 632 -10.77 19.39 7.76
N ARG A 633 -11.18 20.43 7.05
CA ARG A 633 -12.26 20.36 6.05
C ARG A 633 -11.98 19.28 5.01
N ILE A 634 -10.76 19.21 4.48
CA ILE A 634 -10.34 18.22 3.48
C ILE A 634 -10.42 16.81 4.04
N LEU A 635 -9.93 16.57 5.26
CA LEU A 635 -9.87 15.24 5.86
C LEU A 635 -11.23 14.77 6.37
N TYR A 636 -11.89 15.61 7.14
CA TYR A 636 -13.17 15.26 7.79
C TYR A 636 -14.29 15.07 6.79
N ARG A 637 -14.33 15.87 5.71
CA ARG A 637 -15.35 15.76 4.67
C ARG A 637 -15.38 14.38 4.02
N GLN A 638 -14.19 13.83 3.71
CA GLN A 638 -14.04 12.49 3.16
C GLN A 638 -14.36 11.39 4.19
N ALA A 639 -13.92 11.57 5.42
CA ALA A 639 -14.18 10.61 6.50
C ALA A 639 -15.69 10.52 6.85
N VAL A 640 -16.40 11.65 6.91
CA VAL A 640 -17.84 11.70 7.09
C VAL A 640 -18.58 10.99 5.97
N GLU A 641 -18.17 11.20 4.71
CA GLU A 641 -18.81 10.53 3.57
C GLU A 641 -18.58 9.01 3.58
N THR A 642 -17.39 8.57 3.99
CA THR A 642 -17.11 7.14 4.19
C THR A 642 -18.03 6.54 5.27
N ALA A 643 -18.20 7.23 6.40
CA ALA A 643 -19.09 6.79 7.46
C ALA A 643 -20.56 6.71 7.00
N ARG A 644 -21.00 7.66 6.15
CA ARG A 644 -22.33 7.62 5.51
C ARG A 644 -22.45 6.41 4.56
N CYS A 645 -21.43 6.11 3.77
CA CYS A 645 -21.42 4.91 2.92
C CYS A 645 -21.56 3.61 3.72
N LEU A 646 -20.98 3.54 4.92
CA LEU A 646 -21.17 2.40 5.84
C LEU A 646 -22.60 2.38 6.42
N ASP A 647 -23.14 3.51 6.81
CA ASP A 647 -24.48 3.63 7.38
C ASP A 647 -25.57 3.27 6.36
N GLU A 648 -25.40 3.70 5.13
CA GLU A 648 -26.28 3.41 4.00
C GLU A 648 -26.10 1.96 3.45
N GLY A 649 -25.12 1.20 3.96
CA GLY A 649 -24.81 -0.16 3.50
C GLY A 649 -24.12 -0.23 2.15
N VAL A 650 -23.62 0.88 1.60
CA VAL A 650 -22.77 0.88 0.39
C VAL A 650 -21.45 0.19 0.68
N LEU A 651 -20.84 0.47 1.82
CA LEU A 651 -19.71 -0.26 2.38
C LEU A 651 -20.20 -1.23 3.45
N GLN A 652 -19.54 -2.38 3.56
CA GLN A 652 -19.85 -3.39 4.57
C GLN A 652 -18.69 -3.71 5.50
N SER A 653 -17.51 -3.16 5.23
CA SER A 653 -16.31 -3.43 6.02
C SER A 653 -15.38 -2.23 6.15
N VAL A 654 -14.67 -2.17 7.28
CA VAL A 654 -13.65 -1.16 7.54
C VAL A 654 -12.42 -1.36 6.64
N HIS A 655 -12.08 -2.61 6.32
CA HIS A 655 -10.92 -2.86 5.47
C HIS A 655 -11.14 -2.39 4.03
N ASP A 656 -12.33 -2.60 3.46
CA ASP A 656 -12.66 -2.07 2.13
C ASP A 656 -12.67 -0.52 2.14
N ALA A 657 -13.22 0.09 3.20
CA ALA A 657 -13.20 1.54 3.38
C ALA A 657 -11.77 2.12 3.42
N ASN A 658 -10.90 1.57 4.28
CA ASN A 658 -9.55 2.08 4.44
C ASN A 658 -8.69 1.87 3.19
N ILE A 659 -8.73 0.68 2.60
CA ILE A 659 -7.95 0.36 1.38
C ILE A 659 -8.47 1.17 0.19
N GLY A 660 -9.79 1.30 0.04
CA GLY A 660 -10.40 2.12 -1.02
C GLY A 660 -10.02 3.59 -0.92
N SER A 661 -10.13 4.20 0.26
CA SER A 661 -9.77 5.61 0.45
C SER A 661 -8.29 5.89 0.18
N LEU A 662 -7.38 5.01 0.60
CA LEU A 662 -5.95 5.18 0.38
C LEU A 662 -5.55 5.03 -1.09
N PHE A 663 -5.99 3.93 -1.73
CA PHE A 663 -5.46 3.55 -3.04
C PHE A 663 -6.31 4.02 -4.23
N ALA A 664 -7.60 4.32 -4.05
CA ALA A 664 -8.44 4.88 -5.10
C ALA A 664 -8.53 6.41 -5.02
N VAL A 665 -8.76 6.94 -3.82
CA VAL A 665 -9.00 8.38 -3.60
C VAL A 665 -7.72 9.15 -3.30
N GLY A 666 -6.69 8.47 -2.77
CA GLY A 666 -5.43 9.10 -2.37
C GLY A 666 -5.50 9.78 -1.01
N PHE A 667 -6.38 9.32 -0.13
CA PHE A 667 -6.43 9.81 1.25
C PHE A 667 -5.06 9.67 1.94
N PRO A 668 -4.68 10.57 2.85
CA PRO A 668 -3.31 10.59 3.39
C PRO A 668 -2.89 9.29 4.06
N THR A 669 -1.77 8.74 3.65
CA THR A 669 -1.27 7.43 4.09
C THR A 669 -1.06 7.34 5.60
N TRP A 670 -0.56 8.41 6.25
CA TRP A 670 -0.30 8.44 7.68
C TRP A 670 -1.54 8.21 8.56
N THR A 671 -2.72 8.42 7.99
CA THR A 671 -4.00 8.22 8.68
C THR A 671 -4.43 6.75 8.76
N GLY A 672 -3.91 5.91 7.85
CA GLY A 672 -4.36 4.52 7.66
C GLY A 672 -5.69 4.39 6.91
N GLY A 673 -6.24 5.47 6.35
CA GLY A 673 -7.52 5.50 5.65
C GLY A 673 -8.61 6.23 6.42
N THR A 674 -9.74 6.47 5.77
CA THR A 674 -10.80 7.34 6.30
C THR A 674 -11.42 6.83 7.60
N MET A 675 -11.72 5.54 7.72
CA MET A 675 -12.25 4.98 8.97
C MET A 675 -11.16 4.90 10.05
N GLN A 676 -9.93 4.52 9.68
CA GLN A 676 -8.82 4.52 10.63
C GLN A 676 -8.50 5.94 11.12
N PHE A 677 -8.67 6.96 10.29
CA PHE A 677 -8.57 8.36 10.71
C PHE A 677 -9.59 8.69 11.82
N ILE A 678 -10.85 8.28 11.66
CA ILE A 678 -11.90 8.47 12.68
C ILE A 678 -11.47 7.83 14.01
N TYR A 679 -11.07 6.58 13.99
CA TYR A 679 -10.66 5.85 15.19
C TYR A 679 -9.37 6.38 15.81
N GLY A 680 -8.42 6.80 14.97
CA GLY A 680 -7.16 7.38 15.40
C GLY A 680 -7.28 8.74 16.09
N GLN A 681 -8.33 9.53 15.74
CA GLN A 681 -8.68 10.76 16.46
C GLN A 681 -9.39 10.47 17.78
N GLY A 682 -10.02 9.31 17.92
CA GLY A 682 -10.99 9.00 18.96
C GLY A 682 -12.39 9.45 18.58
N ILE A 683 -13.38 8.55 18.70
CA ILE A 683 -14.75 8.77 18.20
C ILE A 683 -15.36 10.06 18.75
N ALA A 684 -15.29 10.28 20.07
CA ALA A 684 -15.86 11.48 20.71
C ALA A 684 -15.20 12.79 20.21
N ALA A 685 -13.87 12.79 20.03
CA ALA A 685 -13.15 13.95 19.51
C ALA A 685 -13.50 14.22 18.03
N PHE A 686 -13.64 13.15 17.23
CA PHE A 686 -14.06 13.26 15.84
C PHE A 686 -15.49 13.84 15.73
N GLU A 687 -16.44 13.34 16.53
CA GLU A 687 -17.83 13.84 16.57
C GLU A 687 -17.90 15.31 16.97
N ALA A 688 -17.16 15.70 18.02
CA ALA A 688 -17.11 17.08 18.48
C ALA A 688 -16.54 18.02 17.38
N LYS A 689 -15.48 17.60 16.69
CA LYS A 689 -14.92 18.38 15.58
C LYS A 689 -15.90 18.47 14.40
N CYS A 690 -16.58 17.39 14.05
CA CYS A 690 -17.61 17.39 13.02
C CYS A 690 -18.75 18.37 13.34
N ALA A 691 -19.17 18.46 14.60
CA ALA A 691 -20.20 19.42 15.02
C ALA A 691 -19.75 20.87 14.80
N VAL A 692 -18.50 21.21 15.17
CA VAL A 692 -17.92 22.54 14.92
C VAL A 692 -17.85 22.85 13.42
N LEU A 693 -17.38 21.88 12.62
CA LEU A 693 -17.28 22.08 11.17
C LEU A 693 -18.66 22.18 10.50
N ALA A 694 -19.67 21.44 11.01
CA ALA A 694 -21.03 21.52 10.50
C ALA A 694 -21.68 22.87 10.78
N ASP A 695 -21.46 23.45 11.97
CA ASP A 695 -21.96 24.79 12.35
C ASP A 695 -21.34 25.88 11.45
N GLN A 696 -20.05 25.76 11.14
CA GLN A 696 -19.33 26.78 10.36
C GLN A 696 -19.48 26.63 8.84
N PHE A 697 -19.48 25.38 8.33
CA PHE A 697 -19.35 25.08 6.91
C PHE A 697 -20.50 24.22 6.35
N GLY A 698 -21.51 23.95 7.16
CA GLY A 698 -22.77 23.37 6.72
C GLY A 698 -22.86 21.85 6.82
N ALA A 699 -24.00 21.33 6.33
CA ALA A 699 -24.46 19.96 6.51
C ALA A 699 -23.53 18.88 5.97
N GLY A 700 -22.53 19.24 5.16
CA GLY A 700 -21.49 18.30 4.65
C GLY A 700 -20.72 17.59 5.75
N PHE A 701 -20.60 18.21 6.93
CA PHE A 701 -19.89 17.68 8.09
C PHE A 701 -20.81 17.11 9.17
N HIS A 702 -22.12 17.22 9.01
CA HIS A 702 -23.09 16.75 10.00
C HIS A 702 -23.09 15.21 10.08
N LEU A 703 -23.08 14.68 11.31
CA LEU A 703 -23.25 13.27 11.63
C LEU A 703 -24.66 13.05 12.19
N SER A 704 -25.47 12.26 11.49
CA SER A 704 -26.73 11.77 12.05
C SER A 704 -26.49 10.78 13.19
N GLU A 705 -27.49 10.57 14.05
CA GLU A 705 -27.38 9.58 15.13
C GLU A 705 -27.16 8.17 14.59
N SER A 706 -27.70 7.81 13.40
CA SER A 706 -27.43 6.51 12.76
C SER A 706 -25.97 6.39 12.32
N VAL A 707 -25.38 7.44 11.74
CA VAL A 707 -23.96 7.46 11.35
C VAL A 707 -23.05 7.32 12.57
N LYS A 708 -23.35 8.02 13.68
CA LYS A 708 -22.59 7.86 14.94
C LYS A 708 -22.67 6.44 15.47
N ALA A 709 -23.87 5.85 15.50
CA ALA A 709 -24.07 4.47 15.92
C ALA A 709 -23.29 3.48 15.00
N THR A 710 -23.25 3.75 13.71
CA THR A 710 -22.52 2.97 12.74
C THR A 710 -21.00 3.06 12.96
N ILE A 711 -20.45 4.26 13.18
CA ILE A 711 -19.04 4.45 13.54
C ILE A 711 -18.69 3.64 14.80
N ALA A 712 -19.54 3.68 15.82
CA ALA A 712 -19.31 2.94 17.07
C ALA A 712 -19.39 1.42 16.90
N ARG A 713 -20.22 0.92 15.96
CA ARG A 713 -20.42 -0.51 15.67
C ARG A 713 -19.24 -1.10 14.87
N PHE A 714 -18.79 -0.41 13.84
CA PHE A 714 -17.68 -0.86 12.99
C PHE A 714 -16.35 -0.53 13.65
N LYS A 715 -15.93 -1.38 14.57
CA LYS A 715 -14.60 -1.25 15.21
C LYS A 715 -13.50 -1.67 14.23
N PRO A 716 -12.26 -1.16 14.40
CA PRO A 716 -11.10 -1.74 13.73
C PRO A 716 -10.99 -3.24 14.03
N LEU A 717 -10.47 -4.03 13.08
CA LEU A 717 -10.34 -5.49 13.21
C LEU A 717 -9.56 -5.92 14.48
N TYR A 718 -8.80 -5.02 15.09
CA TYR A 718 -7.86 -5.29 16.18
C TYR A 718 -7.93 -4.22 17.29
N GLN A 719 -9.11 -3.82 17.70
CA GLN A 719 -9.34 -3.28 19.03
C GLN A 719 -10.06 -4.37 19.83
N SER A 720 -9.29 -5.11 20.64
CA SER A 720 -9.84 -6.00 21.66
C SER A 720 -10.53 -5.20 22.76
#